data_d57a390449316fce726730b7fed522a3
#
_entry.id   d57a390449316fce726730b7fed522a3
#
_cell.length_a   1.000
_cell.length_b   1.000
_cell.length_c   1.000
_cell.angle_alpha   90.00
_cell.angle_beta   90.00
_cell.angle_gamma   90.00
#
_symmetry.space_group_name_H-M   'P 1'
#
loop_
_entity.id
_entity.type
_entity.pdbx_description
1 polymer ?
#
loop_
_entity_poly.entity_id
_entity_poly.type
_entity_poly.pdbx_seq_one_letter_code
_entity_poly.pdbx_strand_id
1 'polypeptide(L)'
;MSRNRVWVTSAAVTAVALAAGLYLLRAPGDRPLYAADPPTAAAAAGAPSAAQAAGAAAGAGAAQPPPPEAATAAGTAQPQPAAAASAAPRLALPDEAGFRPAAESAALKLWVDDKTAHFKVEHKQSGQTWRSYPDPEQWPKETITGNWRNNLMSPIMAEYIDASNSKSQAKTISWLEDRGALESFQLTAGGFRATFHFTGTQFKIPVEVRMKEDSVETVIYDREIKEGKLSLLNVKLYPLFGSAAYKEQEEGYVVVPDGSGALIRFKPNLTNDKSFYRASVYGADSAFFNEKTARNPLRLPVFGMKAGSRAFVGVMVSGEEYGKLFAAPGGAFGQYYWVTPEWQYRTKYFQATGKKTQTGFFTYSKDRFTVPERVTRYYLLEPGRSDYAAMADKYRTYLIKEKGLKPLRPKSGDVPFYADIIGADIKKGLLWDKYITGTTTTEAADIVKGLLAHGIGNLTVQYAGWQDGGYSSYGGLFPVDSRLGGNEGMKRFIDYAHSERIPVYLTANYTLNSNGRDGFWPMFDGMRDLSGTVLEFENPANREMTTLVSPKFAARLADGDLKMYKELGADGVYYNEGIGQYLNSDFNSRYSASRSEALQSQRGILKQTKEALGGVNVENANLYALDQVDHIHRLADTYSYDIFVDEPIPFAQIVLHGLVTYTSEWSNLREQYRNEFLRSIEYGAYPAYVFTSASSGSMKGAYSIWYYSMDYRDWLEKAAEEYKRFNEALGAVQDKFITGHRALAPNVMETAYEGGQTVIVNYNEQDYSDGRVRVPAQDFIVVKGGLKP
;
A
#
# COMPACT_ATOMS: atom_id res chain seq x y z
N MET A 1 -57.94 40.83 -9.66
CA MET A 1 -56.53 40.50 -9.33
C MET A 1 -56.47 39.46 -8.18
N SER A 2 -56.89 38.23 -8.36
CA SER A 2 -56.73 37.22 -7.30
C SER A 2 -56.92 35.77 -7.71
N ARG A 3 -56.76 35.45 -9.03
CA ARG A 3 -56.97 34.08 -9.52
C ARG A 3 -55.70 33.41 -10.09
N ASN A 4 -54.63 34.16 -10.31
CA ASN A 4 -53.41 33.62 -10.92
C ASN A 4 -52.31 33.22 -9.93
N ARG A 5 -52.46 33.46 -8.61
CA ARG A 5 -51.46 33.06 -7.60
C ARG A 5 -51.67 31.65 -7.05
N VAL A 6 -52.89 31.08 -7.16
CA VAL A 6 -53.16 29.73 -6.66
C VAL A 6 -52.72 28.61 -7.60
N TRP A 7 -52.60 28.90 -8.91
CA TRP A 7 -52.17 27.87 -9.87
C TRP A 7 -50.64 27.67 -9.93
N VAL A 8 -49.88 28.66 -9.56
CA VAL A 8 -48.40 28.57 -9.57
C VAL A 8 -47.89 27.77 -8.35
N THR A 9 -48.56 27.88 -7.20
CA THR A 9 -48.22 27.11 -6.00
C THR A 9 -48.65 25.63 -6.14
N SER A 10 -49.74 25.31 -6.81
CA SER A 10 -50.17 23.93 -7.04
C SER A 10 -49.27 23.19 -8.02
N ALA A 11 -48.79 23.87 -9.07
CA ALA A 11 -47.85 23.26 -10.04
C ALA A 11 -46.45 22.97 -9.44
N ALA A 12 -45.96 23.86 -8.57
CA ALA A 12 -44.70 23.67 -7.87
C ALA A 12 -44.73 22.50 -6.87
N VAL A 13 -45.83 22.38 -6.10
CA VAL A 13 -46.01 21.27 -5.13
C VAL A 13 -46.21 19.92 -5.87
N THR A 14 -46.88 19.89 -7.02
CA THR A 14 -47.05 18.67 -7.80
C THR A 14 -45.75 18.24 -8.49
N ALA A 15 -44.89 19.18 -8.93
CA ALA A 15 -43.61 18.89 -9.51
C ALA A 15 -42.62 18.35 -8.46
N VAL A 16 -42.64 18.85 -7.24
CA VAL A 16 -41.83 18.35 -6.11
C VAL A 16 -42.30 16.98 -5.64
N ALA A 17 -43.63 16.72 -5.62
CA ALA A 17 -44.16 15.40 -5.28
C ALA A 17 -43.87 14.34 -6.35
N LEU A 18 -43.86 14.70 -7.65
CA LEU A 18 -43.45 13.83 -8.73
C LEU A 18 -41.95 13.54 -8.74
N ALA A 19 -41.11 14.51 -8.41
CA ALA A 19 -39.68 14.31 -8.27
C ALA A 19 -39.35 13.41 -7.04
N ALA A 20 -40.05 13.61 -5.91
CA ALA A 20 -39.87 12.75 -4.73
C ALA A 20 -40.43 11.33 -4.95
N GLY A 21 -41.55 11.20 -5.68
CA GLY A 21 -42.11 9.89 -6.03
C GLY A 21 -41.23 9.07 -6.99
N LEU A 22 -40.56 9.71 -7.92
CA LEU A 22 -39.59 9.07 -8.82
C LEU A 22 -38.27 8.68 -8.10
N TYR A 23 -37.95 9.37 -7.00
CA TYR A 23 -36.78 9.07 -6.17
C TYR A 23 -37.04 7.85 -5.25
N LEU A 24 -38.27 7.63 -4.82
CA LEU A 24 -38.67 6.51 -3.95
C LEU A 24 -38.93 5.19 -4.69
N LEU A 25 -39.00 5.21 -6.04
CA LEU A 25 -39.17 4.02 -6.87
C LEU A 25 -37.88 3.42 -7.44
N ARG A 26 -36.72 3.95 -7.04
CA ARG A 26 -35.43 3.33 -7.34
C ARG A 26 -35.18 2.18 -6.36
N ALA A 27 -35.30 0.96 -6.88
CA ALA A 27 -34.96 -0.24 -6.12
C ALA A 27 -33.50 -0.19 -5.60
N PRO A 28 -33.23 -0.71 -4.39
CA PRO A 28 -31.87 -0.79 -3.85
C PRO A 28 -31.08 -1.90 -4.55
N GLY A 29 -30.68 -1.70 -5.78
CA GLY A 29 -29.98 -2.68 -6.59
C GLY A 29 -28.96 -2.10 -7.58
N ASP A 30 -29.13 -0.85 -7.97
CA ASP A 30 -28.28 -0.22 -8.98
C ASP A 30 -27.10 0.51 -8.35
N ARG A 31 -26.14 -0.24 -7.78
CA ARG A 31 -24.83 0.31 -7.52
C ARG A 31 -24.05 0.40 -8.84
N PRO A 32 -23.46 1.54 -9.19
CA PRO A 32 -22.56 1.59 -10.33
C PRO A 32 -21.42 0.58 -10.11
N LEU A 33 -21.18 -0.26 -11.08
CA LEU A 33 -20.11 -1.29 -11.10
C LEU A 33 -18.67 -0.70 -10.99
N TYR A 34 -18.55 0.62 -10.86
CA TYR A 34 -17.29 1.39 -10.88
C TYR A 34 -17.07 2.31 -9.68
N ALA A 35 -17.91 2.26 -8.66
CA ALA A 35 -17.50 2.87 -7.42
C ALA A 35 -16.32 2.03 -6.87
N ALA A 36 -15.10 2.52 -6.99
CA ALA A 36 -14.10 2.18 -6.01
C ALA A 36 -14.72 2.63 -4.68
N ASP A 37 -15.05 1.69 -3.79
CA ASP A 37 -15.34 2.10 -2.42
C ASP A 37 -14.10 2.88 -1.98
N PRO A 38 -14.24 4.10 -1.44
CA PRO A 38 -13.10 4.74 -0.80
C PRO A 38 -12.62 3.73 0.24
N PRO A 39 -11.34 3.61 0.49
CA PRO A 39 -10.87 2.84 1.61
C PRO A 39 -11.57 3.42 2.84
N THR A 40 -12.56 2.72 3.30
CA THR A 40 -13.21 3.05 4.55
C THR A 40 -12.15 2.98 5.62
N ALA A 41 -12.08 3.97 6.47
CA ALA A 41 -11.41 3.90 7.77
C ALA A 41 -11.87 2.68 8.61
N ALA A 42 -12.80 1.89 8.10
CA ALA A 42 -13.41 0.70 8.69
C ALA A 42 -12.82 -0.65 8.22
N ALA A 43 -11.70 -0.67 7.50
CA ALA A 43 -11.01 -1.93 7.19
C ALA A 43 -10.18 -2.49 8.36
N ALA A 44 -10.32 -1.93 9.55
CA ALA A 44 -9.72 -2.42 10.80
C ALA A 44 -10.72 -3.10 11.75
N ALA A 45 -11.88 -3.57 11.22
CA ALA A 45 -12.77 -4.40 12.03
C ALA A 45 -12.18 -5.80 12.15
N GLY A 46 -11.67 -6.12 13.32
CA GLY A 46 -10.95 -7.33 13.65
C GLY A 46 -11.68 -8.62 13.25
N ALA A 47 -10.95 -9.51 12.59
CA ALA A 47 -11.30 -10.90 12.60
C ALA A 47 -11.13 -11.44 14.04
N PRO A 48 -12.08 -12.25 14.56
CA PRO A 48 -11.96 -12.78 15.90
C PRO A 48 -10.76 -13.74 15.99
N SER A 49 -10.01 -13.58 17.07
CA SER A 49 -8.95 -14.50 17.48
C SER A 49 -9.44 -15.95 17.40
N ALA A 50 -8.67 -16.79 16.74
CA ALA A 50 -8.90 -18.21 16.61
C ALA A 50 -8.68 -18.97 17.96
N ALA A 51 -9.61 -18.79 18.90
CA ALA A 51 -9.70 -19.58 20.08
C ALA A 51 -11.15 -19.56 20.61
N GLN A 52 -12.07 -20.17 19.86
CA GLN A 52 -13.32 -20.79 20.38
C GLN A 52 -14.22 -21.19 19.19
N ALA A 53 -14.05 -22.38 18.69
CA ALA A 53 -15.05 -23.07 17.91
C ALA A 53 -14.93 -24.58 18.12
N ALA A 54 -15.47 -25.03 19.23
CA ALA A 54 -15.92 -26.41 19.38
C ALA A 54 -17.37 -26.37 19.81
N GLY A 55 -18.25 -26.80 18.93
CA GLY A 55 -19.62 -27.18 19.25
C GLY A 55 -20.75 -26.30 18.72
N ALA A 56 -21.28 -26.65 17.56
CA ALA A 56 -22.69 -26.90 17.31
C ALA A 56 -22.93 -27.08 15.80
N ALA A 57 -23.20 -28.33 15.42
CA ALA A 57 -23.73 -28.67 14.10
C ALA A 57 -25.25 -28.53 14.13
N ALA A 58 -25.83 -27.88 13.07
CA ALA A 58 -27.07 -28.35 12.41
C ALA A 58 -27.53 -27.39 11.32
N GLY A 59 -27.47 -27.79 10.09
CA GLY A 59 -28.56 -27.83 9.13
C GLY A 59 -29.05 -26.52 8.48
N ALA A 60 -28.68 -26.31 7.24
CA ALA A 60 -29.64 -26.07 6.13
C ALA A 60 -28.86 -25.97 4.80
N GLY A 61 -29.21 -26.82 3.83
CA GLY A 61 -28.59 -26.92 2.54
C GLY A 61 -28.98 -25.78 1.60
N ALA A 62 -27.98 -25.41 0.78
CA ALA A 62 -28.22 -24.69 -0.49
C ALA A 62 -27.34 -25.36 -1.57
N ALA A 63 -28.01 -25.70 -2.67
CA ALA A 63 -27.51 -26.52 -3.74
C ALA A 63 -26.37 -25.87 -4.54
N GLN A 64 -25.34 -26.64 -4.82
CA GLN A 64 -24.35 -26.35 -5.86
C GLN A 64 -24.92 -26.64 -7.26
N PRO A 65 -24.57 -25.88 -8.30
CA PRO A 65 -24.83 -26.26 -9.67
C PRO A 65 -23.85 -27.35 -10.14
N PRO A 66 -24.29 -28.24 -11.03
CA PRO A 66 -23.48 -29.39 -11.48
C PRO A 66 -22.36 -28.98 -12.44
N PRO A 67 -21.29 -29.80 -12.52
CA PRO A 67 -20.21 -29.62 -13.46
C PRO A 67 -20.66 -30.02 -14.89
N PRO A 68 -20.06 -29.47 -15.96
CA PRO A 68 -20.43 -29.84 -17.32
C PRO A 68 -19.92 -31.24 -17.69
N GLU A 69 -20.82 -32.01 -18.28
CA GLU A 69 -20.59 -33.35 -18.81
C GLU A 69 -19.51 -33.38 -19.91
N ALA A 70 -18.71 -34.43 -19.85
CA ALA A 70 -17.76 -34.79 -20.89
C ALA A 70 -18.50 -35.43 -22.06
N ALA A 71 -18.39 -34.82 -23.25
CA ALA A 71 -18.87 -35.41 -24.48
C ALA A 71 -17.84 -36.45 -24.98
N THR A 72 -18.23 -37.71 -24.97
CA THR A 72 -17.57 -38.81 -25.65
C THR A 72 -17.90 -38.75 -27.14
N ALA A 73 -16.91 -38.68 -27.98
CA ALA A 73 -17.03 -39.03 -29.39
C ALA A 73 -15.91 -39.97 -29.76
N ALA A 74 -16.30 -41.22 -30.05
CA ALA A 74 -15.47 -42.25 -30.64
C ALA A 74 -15.31 -41.99 -32.14
N GLY A 75 -14.10 -42.11 -32.63
CA GLY A 75 -13.77 -42.08 -34.04
C GLY A 75 -12.38 -42.61 -34.30
N THR A 76 -12.26 -43.88 -34.53
CA THR A 76 -11.05 -44.63 -34.91
C THR A 76 -10.52 -44.17 -36.26
N ALA A 77 -9.31 -43.62 -36.33
CA ALA A 77 -8.46 -43.62 -37.52
C ALA A 77 -7.02 -43.89 -37.11
N GLN A 78 -6.44 -44.98 -37.63
CA GLN A 78 -5.03 -45.30 -37.46
C GLN A 78 -4.17 -44.25 -38.17
N PRO A 79 -3.09 -43.76 -37.53
CA PRO A 79 -2.10 -42.98 -38.28
C PRO A 79 -0.95 -43.87 -38.75
N GLN A 80 -0.57 -43.67 -40.00
CA GLN A 80 0.68 -44.12 -40.60
C GLN A 80 1.90 -43.56 -39.83
N PRO A 81 3.04 -44.25 -39.80
CA PRO A 81 4.23 -43.79 -39.10
C PRO A 81 4.84 -42.57 -39.81
N ALA A 82 4.76 -41.42 -39.19
CA ALA A 82 5.51 -40.24 -39.59
C ALA A 82 6.98 -40.37 -39.19
N ALA A 83 7.84 -39.93 -40.11
CA ALA A 83 9.30 -39.90 -39.97
C ALA A 83 9.75 -39.27 -38.66
N ALA A 84 10.80 -39.84 -38.08
CA ALA A 84 11.41 -39.40 -36.84
C ALA A 84 11.72 -37.88 -36.85
N ALA A 85 10.84 -37.11 -36.21
CA ALA A 85 11.15 -35.75 -35.86
C ALA A 85 12.26 -35.78 -34.80
N SER A 86 13.34 -35.06 -35.07
CA SER A 86 14.44 -34.79 -34.13
C SER A 86 13.81 -34.42 -32.77
N ALA A 87 14.12 -35.17 -31.72
CA ALA A 87 13.62 -34.91 -30.39
C ALA A 87 14.05 -33.50 -29.98
N ALA A 88 13.04 -32.64 -29.68
CA ALA A 88 13.31 -31.33 -29.11
C ALA A 88 14.20 -31.50 -27.83
N PRO A 89 15.19 -30.65 -27.60
CA PRO A 89 16.07 -30.78 -26.47
C PRO A 89 15.22 -30.85 -25.20
N ARG A 90 15.49 -31.83 -24.34
CA ARG A 90 14.82 -31.93 -23.03
C ARG A 90 15.15 -30.66 -22.27
N LEU A 91 14.11 -29.89 -21.97
CA LEU A 91 14.21 -28.68 -21.12
C LEU A 91 14.76 -29.10 -19.77
N ALA A 92 15.94 -28.58 -19.40
CA ALA A 92 16.65 -28.85 -18.16
C ALA A 92 17.06 -27.52 -17.53
N LEU A 93 17.36 -27.54 -16.24
CA LEU A 93 18.04 -26.40 -15.58
C LEU A 93 19.38 -26.13 -16.29
N PRO A 94 19.90 -24.87 -16.17
CA PRO A 94 21.22 -24.56 -16.69
C PRO A 94 22.30 -25.51 -16.13
N ASP A 95 23.24 -25.90 -16.97
CA ASP A 95 24.41 -26.69 -16.53
C ASP A 95 25.34 -25.83 -15.69
N GLU A 96 25.56 -26.19 -14.43
CA GLU A 96 26.44 -25.45 -13.51
C GLU A 96 27.87 -25.27 -14.08
N ALA A 97 28.36 -26.19 -14.92
CA ALA A 97 29.65 -26.09 -15.60
C ALA A 97 29.67 -25.09 -16.78
N GLY A 98 28.48 -24.72 -17.31
CA GLY A 98 28.32 -23.79 -18.42
C GLY A 98 28.45 -22.31 -18.05
N PHE A 99 28.45 -21.99 -16.75
CA PHE A 99 28.53 -20.60 -16.31
C PHE A 99 29.94 -20.01 -16.45
N ARG A 100 30.01 -18.78 -16.98
CA ARG A 100 31.24 -18.00 -17.08
C ARG A 100 31.14 -16.70 -16.28
N PRO A 101 32.26 -16.14 -15.80
CA PRO A 101 32.28 -14.86 -15.14
C PRO A 101 31.75 -13.75 -16.05
N ALA A 102 30.86 -12.92 -15.53
CA ALA A 102 30.29 -11.76 -16.22
C ALA A 102 30.75 -10.43 -15.63
N ALA A 103 30.83 -10.33 -14.30
CA ALA A 103 31.32 -9.15 -13.60
C ALA A 103 31.76 -9.51 -12.18
N GLU A 104 32.54 -8.62 -11.57
CA GLU A 104 33.03 -8.78 -10.21
C GLU A 104 33.15 -7.42 -9.51
N SER A 105 32.72 -7.35 -8.23
CA SER A 105 32.90 -6.21 -7.34
C SER A 105 33.77 -6.59 -6.14
N ALA A 106 33.97 -5.69 -5.19
CA ALA A 106 34.69 -6.02 -3.95
C ALA A 106 33.96 -7.14 -3.17
N ALA A 107 32.61 -7.13 -3.13
CA ALA A 107 31.80 -8.05 -2.34
C ALA A 107 31.25 -9.24 -3.12
N LEU A 108 30.98 -9.10 -4.41
CA LEU A 108 30.18 -10.01 -5.21
C LEU A 108 30.91 -10.48 -6.47
N LYS A 109 30.48 -11.65 -6.96
CA LYS A 109 30.89 -12.20 -8.26
C LYS A 109 29.67 -12.67 -9.02
N LEU A 110 29.50 -12.19 -10.25
CA LEU A 110 28.40 -12.50 -11.15
C LEU A 110 28.84 -13.51 -12.20
N TRP A 111 28.09 -14.58 -12.34
CA TRP A 111 28.27 -15.59 -13.33
C TRP A 111 27.04 -15.68 -14.25
N VAL A 112 27.24 -15.99 -15.52
CA VAL A 112 26.15 -16.10 -16.51
C VAL A 112 26.30 -17.32 -17.38
N ASP A 113 25.16 -17.96 -17.69
CA ASP A 113 25.03 -18.94 -18.79
C ASP A 113 24.56 -18.19 -20.05
N ASP A 114 25.41 -18.13 -21.06
CA ASP A 114 25.17 -17.40 -22.31
C ASP A 114 24.10 -18.02 -23.22
N LYS A 115 23.67 -19.26 -22.95
CA LYS A 115 22.63 -19.95 -23.72
C LYS A 115 21.22 -19.61 -23.26
N THR A 116 21.06 -19.36 -21.97
CA THR A 116 19.76 -19.10 -21.33
C THR A 116 19.66 -17.71 -20.72
N ALA A 117 20.78 -16.99 -20.59
CA ALA A 117 20.93 -15.75 -19.83
C ALA A 117 20.53 -15.91 -18.36
N HIS A 118 20.49 -17.12 -17.82
CA HIS A 118 20.45 -17.33 -16.38
C HIS A 118 21.75 -16.86 -15.72
N PHE A 119 21.67 -16.41 -14.49
CA PHE A 119 22.81 -15.96 -13.76
C PHE A 119 22.82 -16.48 -12.31
N LYS A 120 23.98 -16.46 -11.71
CA LYS A 120 24.20 -16.68 -10.28
C LYS A 120 25.13 -15.61 -9.70
N VAL A 121 24.87 -15.25 -8.47
CA VAL A 121 25.68 -14.27 -7.74
C VAL A 121 26.26 -14.93 -6.50
N GLU A 122 27.55 -14.86 -6.36
CA GLU A 122 28.30 -15.38 -5.22
C GLU A 122 28.72 -14.22 -4.31
N HIS A 123 28.45 -14.33 -3.02
CA HIS A 123 28.98 -13.42 -2.02
C HIS A 123 30.38 -13.90 -1.61
N LYS A 124 31.43 -13.15 -1.93
CA LYS A 124 32.82 -13.60 -1.83
C LYS A 124 33.26 -13.99 -0.40
N GLN A 125 32.79 -13.23 0.59
CA GLN A 125 33.21 -13.48 1.98
C GLN A 125 32.56 -14.75 2.55
N SER A 126 31.26 -15.00 2.24
CA SER A 126 30.53 -16.12 2.80
C SER A 126 30.52 -17.35 1.91
N GLY A 127 30.86 -17.23 0.62
CA GLY A 127 30.73 -18.28 -0.38
C GLY A 127 29.29 -18.64 -0.76
N GLN A 128 28.31 -17.93 -0.20
CA GLN A 128 26.90 -18.17 -0.49
C GLN A 128 26.54 -17.74 -1.92
N THR A 129 25.73 -18.55 -2.56
CA THR A 129 25.30 -18.34 -3.95
C THR A 129 23.78 -18.19 -4.05
N TRP A 130 23.32 -17.17 -4.79
CA TRP A 130 21.93 -16.96 -5.20
C TRP A 130 21.81 -17.18 -6.71
N ARG A 131 20.79 -17.91 -7.10
CA ARG A 131 20.56 -18.30 -8.49
C ARG A 131 19.28 -17.66 -9.04
N SER A 132 19.25 -17.36 -10.32
CA SER A 132 18.06 -16.89 -11.04
C SER A 132 17.14 -18.04 -11.49
N TYR A 133 17.41 -19.26 -11.04
CA TYR A 133 16.72 -20.50 -11.35
C TYR A 133 16.65 -21.36 -10.09
N PRO A 134 15.78 -22.40 -10.06
CA PRO A 134 15.64 -23.29 -8.90
C PRO A 134 16.98 -23.95 -8.52
N ASP A 135 17.16 -24.16 -7.21
CA ASP A 135 18.36 -24.84 -6.69
C ASP A 135 18.47 -26.25 -7.26
N PRO A 136 19.57 -26.58 -7.98
CA PRO A 136 19.78 -27.90 -8.58
C PRO A 136 19.75 -29.06 -7.58
N GLU A 137 20.11 -28.85 -6.30
CA GLU A 137 20.05 -29.86 -5.25
C GLU A 137 18.62 -30.23 -4.85
N GLN A 138 17.72 -29.23 -4.91
CA GLN A 138 16.30 -29.41 -4.55
C GLN A 138 15.44 -29.81 -5.74
N TRP A 139 15.89 -29.49 -6.98
CA TRP A 139 15.13 -29.70 -8.20
C TRP A 139 14.67 -31.12 -8.45
N PRO A 140 15.46 -32.18 -8.15
CA PRO A 140 15.01 -33.57 -8.33
C PRO A 140 13.78 -33.95 -7.51
N LYS A 141 13.48 -33.21 -6.43
CA LYS A 141 12.31 -33.42 -5.58
C LYS A 141 11.05 -32.69 -6.09
N GLU A 142 11.19 -31.83 -7.11
CA GLU A 142 10.08 -31.11 -7.69
C GLU A 142 9.15 -32.04 -8.47
N THR A 143 7.88 -32.08 -8.10
CA THR A 143 6.86 -32.96 -8.69
C THR A 143 5.97 -32.29 -9.71
N ILE A 144 6.04 -30.96 -9.83
CA ILE A 144 5.21 -30.22 -10.81
C ILE A 144 5.56 -30.64 -12.24
N THR A 145 4.54 -30.73 -13.08
CA THR A 145 4.64 -31.15 -14.48
C THR A 145 4.05 -30.15 -15.44
N GLY A 146 4.22 -30.39 -16.73
CA GLY A 146 3.64 -29.54 -17.79
C GLY A 146 4.22 -28.14 -17.84
N ASN A 147 3.39 -27.17 -18.23
CA ASN A 147 3.82 -25.80 -18.46
C ASN A 147 4.39 -25.13 -17.21
N TRP A 148 3.88 -25.46 -16.02
CA TRP A 148 4.40 -24.90 -14.78
C TRP A 148 5.83 -25.34 -14.47
N ARG A 149 6.23 -26.57 -14.86
CA ARG A 149 7.62 -26.98 -14.77
C ARG A 149 8.53 -26.12 -15.65
N ASN A 150 8.08 -25.81 -16.85
CA ASN A 150 8.80 -24.91 -17.77
C ASN A 150 8.86 -23.48 -17.20
N ASN A 151 7.78 -23.02 -16.58
CA ASN A 151 7.72 -21.70 -15.95
C ASN A 151 8.76 -21.56 -14.84
N LEU A 152 8.90 -22.58 -13.97
CA LEU A 152 9.90 -22.55 -12.89
C LEU A 152 11.35 -22.57 -13.41
N MET A 153 11.61 -23.12 -14.56
CA MET A 153 12.96 -23.16 -15.16
C MET A 153 13.26 -21.95 -16.06
N SER A 154 12.26 -21.08 -16.32
CA SER A 154 12.42 -20.03 -17.32
C SER A 154 12.97 -18.74 -16.71
N PRO A 155 13.92 -18.05 -17.36
CA PRO A 155 14.44 -16.76 -16.91
C PRO A 155 13.40 -15.62 -16.99
N ILE A 156 12.35 -15.78 -17.81
CA ILE A 156 11.35 -14.75 -18.03
C ILE A 156 9.98 -15.36 -18.36
N MET A 157 8.93 -14.78 -17.80
CA MET A 157 7.54 -15.11 -18.08
C MET A 157 6.81 -13.86 -18.57
N ALA A 158 5.91 -14.04 -19.54
CA ALA A 158 5.03 -13.00 -20.05
C ALA A 158 3.57 -13.40 -19.88
N GLU A 159 2.74 -12.43 -19.54
CA GLU A 159 1.29 -12.54 -19.68
C GLU A 159 0.85 -11.71 -20.87
N TYR A 160 -0.05 -12.26 -21.70
CA TYR A 160 -0.45 -11.64 -22.95
C TYR A 160 -1.91 -11.91 -23.30
N ILE A 161 -2.41 -11.18 -24.29
CA ILE A 161 -3.75 -11.36 -24.85
C ILE A 161 -3.71 -11.18 -26.38
N ASP A 162 -4.62 -11.84 -27.05
CA ASP A 162 -4.97 -11.52 -28.44
C ASP A 162 -6.04 -10.42 -28.44
N ALA A 163 -5.62 -9.18 -28.59
CA ALA A 163 -6.53 -8.03 -28.58
C ALA A 163 -7.45 -7.96 -29.83
N SER A 164 -7.17 -8.75 -30.90
CA SER A 164 -8.02 -8.85 -32.08
C SER A 164 -9.26 -9.72 -31.84
N ASN A 165 -9.23 -10.59 -30.82
CA ASN A 165 -10.29 -11.51 -30.47
C ASN A 165 -10.97 -11.08 -29.15
N SER A 166 -12.18 -10.56 -29.24
CA SER A 166 -12.97 -10.09 -28.09
C SER A 166 -13.29 -11.16 -27.04
N LYS A 167 -13.17 -12.45 -27.37
CA LYS A 167 -13.33 -13.59 -26.47
C LYS A 167 -12.01 -14.10 -25.89
N SER A 168 -10.89 -13.51 -26.28
CA SER A 168 -9.58 -13.89 -25.77
C SER A 168 -9.48 -13.64 -24.27
N GLN A 169 -8.86 -14.58 -23.56
CA GLN A 169 -8.49 -14.43 -22.16
C GLN A 169 -6.98 -14.23 -22.04
N ALA A 170 -6.56 -13.56 -20.98
CA ALA A 170 -5.15 -13.43 -20.67
C ALA A 170 -4.52 -14.80 -20.44
N LYS A 171 -3.33 -15.01 -21.01
CA LYS A 171 -2.56 -16.25 -20.91
C LYS A 171 -1.15 -15.95 -20.42
N THR A 172 -0.65 -16.81 -19.56
CA THR A 172 0.76 -16.80 -19.15
C THR A 172 1.54 -17.76 -20.04
N ILE A 173 2.73 -17.34 -20.46
CA ILE A 173 3.68 -18.15 -21.19
C ILE A 173 5.09 -17.86 -20.69
N SER A 174 5.90 -18.91 -20.54
CA SER A 174 7.32 -18.75 -20.27
C SER A 174 8.14 -18.75 -21.55
N TRP A 175 9.34 -18.16 -21.49
CA TRP A 175 10.25 -18.14 -22.63
C TRP A 175 10.59 -19.56 -23.11
N LEU A 176 10.77 -20.51 -22.18
CA LEU A 176 11.02 -21.92 -22.52
C LEU A 176 9.82 -22.59 -23.17
N GLU A 177 8.60 -22.35 -22.69
CA GLU A 177 7.37 -22.90 -23.28
C GLU A 177 7.16 -22.38 -24.71
N ASP A 178 7.45 -21.07 -24.93
CA ASP A 178 7.33 -20.43 -26.25
C ASP A 178 8.49 -20.76 -27.22
N ARG A 179 9.32 -21.76 -26.92
CA ARG A 179 10.52 -22.14 -27.69
C ARG A 179 11.47 -20.95 -27.87
N GLY A 180 11.67 -20.19 -26.79
CA GLY A 180 12.40 -18.95 -26.83
C GLY A 180 13.85 -19.10 -27.25
N ALA A 181 14.38 -18.05 -27.86
CA ALA A 181 15.76 -17.92 -28.27
C ALA A 181 16.35 -16.59 -27.78
N LEU A 182 17.64 -16.53 -27.50
CA LEU A 182 18.31 -15.25 -27.30
C LEU A 182 18.61 -14.64 -28.67
N GLU A 183 17.98 -13.52 -29.00
CA GLU A 183 18.24 -12.78 -30.24
C GLU A 183 19.59 -12.06 -30.20
N SER A 184 19.98 -11.60 -29.02
CA SER A 184 21.30 -11.01 -28.74
C SER A 184 21.76 -11.35 -27.34
N PHE A 185 23.08 -11.51 -27.19
CA PHE A 185 23.73 -11.66 -25.91
C PHE A 185 25.08 -10.93 -25.95
N GLN A 186 25.35 -10.09 -24.95
CA GLN A 186 26.57 -9.32 -24.87
C GLN A 186 26.99 -9.13 -23.41
N LEU A 187 28.27 -9.40 -23.10
CA LEU A 187 28.87 -8.98 -21.83
C LEU A 187 29.07 -7.47 -21.86
N THR A 188 28.79 -6.83 -20.72
CA THR A 188 29.02 -5.41 -20.46
C THR A 188 30.11 -5.25 -19.39
N ALA A 189 30.57 -4.04 -19.15
CA ALA A 189 31.58 -3.79 -18.10
C ALA A 189 31.09 -4.19 -16.70
N GLY A 190 29.75 -4.14 -16.47
CA GLY A 190 29.17 -4.44 -15.16
C GLY A 190 28.29 -5.69 -15.12
N GLY A 191 28.24 -6.49 -16.19
CA GLY A 191 27.37 -7.66 -16.25
C GLY A 191 27.11 -8.15 -17.66
N PHE A 192 25.83 -8.23 -18.06
CA PHE A 192 25.47 -8.63 -19.41
C PHE A 192 24.13 -8.06 -19.86
N ARG A 193 23.95 -7.94 -21.15
CA ARG A 193 22.70 -7.57 -21.80
C ARG A 193 22.24 -8.69 -22.74
N ALA A 194 20.94 -8.95 -22.76
CA ALA A 194 20.35 -9.98 -23.62
C ALA A 194 18.98 -9.53 -24.14
N THR A 195 18.56 -10.08 -25.29
CA THR A 195 17.19 -9.90 -25.78
C THR A 195 16.51 -11.26 -25.85
N PHE A 196 15.51 -11.45 -24.98
CA PHE A 196 14.66 -12.64 -25.00
C PHE A 196 13.66 -12.56 -26.15
N HIS A 197 13.77 -13.45 -27.12
CA HIS A 197 12.81 -13.61 -28.20
C HIS A 197 11.89 -14.80 -27.89
N PHE A 198 10.61 -14.54 -27.73
CA PHE A 198 9.53 -15.52 -27.66
C PHE A 198 9.11 -15.88 -29.08
N THR A 199 9.52 -17.03 -29.61
CA THR A 199 9.40 -17.30 -31.04
C THR A 199 7.98 -17.61 -31.51
N GLY A 200 7.10 -18.09 -30.61
CA GLY A 200 5.69 -18.33 -30.90
C GLY A 200 4.85 -17.07 -30.85
N THR A 201 4.97 -16.31 -29.75
CA THR A 201 4.21 -15.08 -29.52
C THR A 201 4.84 -13.83 -30.12
N GLN A 202 6.09 -13.94 -30.62
CA GLN A 202 6.85 -12.86 -31.26
C GLN A 202 7.20 -11.66 -30.37
N PHE A 203 7.21 -11.84 -29.05
CA PHE A 203 7.74 -10.82 -28.16
C PHE A 203 9.26 -10.80 -28.18
N LYS A 204 9.85 -9.60 -28.21
CA LYS A 204 11.29 -9.38 -27.99
C LYS A 204 11.45 -8.43 -26.82
N ILE A 205 12.06 -8.93 -25.75
CA ILE A 205 12.19 -8.20 -24.49
C ILE A 205 13.68 -8.05 -24.17
N PRO A 206 14.23 -6.85 -24.34
CA PRO A 206 15.62 -6.54 -23.99
C PRO A 206 15.76 -6.35 -22.49
N VAL A 207 16.75 -7.01 -21.93
CA VAL A 207 17.08 -6.99 -20.51
C VAL A 207 18.55 -6.77 -20.28
N GLU A 208 18.89 -6.30 -19.09
CA GLU A 208 20.25 -6.24 -18.59
C GLU A 208 20.32 -6.76 -17.15
N VAL A 209 21.39 -7.45 -16.83
CA VAL A 209 21.79 -7.75 -15.45
C VAL A 209 23.10 -7.01 -15.20
N ARG A 210 23.07 -6.11 -14.22
CA ARG A 210 24.22 -5.28 -13.89
C ARG A 210 24.55 -5.35 -12.41
N MET A 211 25.83 -5.53 -12.11
CA MET A 211 26.34 -5.54 -10.75
C MET A 211 26.58 -4.11 -10.26
N LYS A 212 26.28 -3.88 -9.02
CA LYS A 212 26.68 -2.73 -8.22
C LYS A 212 27.72 -3.19 -7.19
N GLU A 213 28.15 -2.30 -6.33
CA GLU A 213 29.16 -2.63 -5.32
C GLU A 213 28.75 -3.82 -4.42
N ASP A 214 27.51 -3.77 -3.89
CA ASP A 214 26.94 -4.72 -2.91
C ASP A 214 25.59 -5.31 -3.32
N SER A 215 25.24 -5.20 -4.61
CA SER A 215 23.94 -5.63 -5.11
C SER A 215 23.99 -5.99 -6.59
N VAL A 216 22.93 -6.64 -7.08
CA VAL A 216 22.71 -6.91 -8.51
C VAL A 216 21.38 -6.33 -8.93
N GLU A 217 21.34 -5.73 -10.12
CA GLU A 217 20.13 -5.19 -10.72
C GLU A 217 19.71 -6.02 -11.92
N THR A 218 18.41 -6.20 -12.07
CA THR A 218 17.76 -6.71 -13.28
C THR A 218 16.95 -5.60 -13.91
N VAL A 219 17.12 -5.36 -15.19
CA VAL A 219 16.56 -4.21 -15.91
C VAL A 219 15.79 -4.68 -17.15
N ILE A 220 14.64 -4.04 -17.40
CA ILE A 220 13.90 -4.18 -18.67
C ILE A 220 13.82 -2.80 -19.32
N TYR A 221 14.11 -2.72 -20.61
CA TYR A 221 14.07 -1.49 -21.40
C TYR A 221 12.75 -1.38 -22.16
N ASP A 222 11.75 -0.66 -21.62
CA ASP A 222 10.39 -0.65 -22.17
C ASP A 222 10.30 -0.19 -23.63
N ARG A 223 11.09 0.84 -24.00
CA ARG A 223 11.05 1.44 -25.35
C ARG A 223 11.57 0.50 -26.42
N GLU A 224 12.38 -0.47 -26.05
CA GLU A 224 12.99 -1.43 -26.98
C GLU A 224 12.17 -2.72 -27.12
N ILE A 225 11.14 -2.92 -26.26
CA ILE A 225 10.24 -4.08 -26.37
C ILE A 225 9.52 -4.06 -27.71
N LYS A 226 9.57 -5.16 -28.42
CA LYS A 226 8.80 -5.38 -29.67
C LYS A 226 7.71 -6.41 -29.43
N GLU A 227 6.54 -6.14 -29.99
CA GLU A 227 5.38 -7.03 -29.97
C GLU A 227 5.07 -7.47 -31.39
N GLY A 228 4.50 -8.67 -31.55
CA GLY A 228 3.94 -9.15 -32.81
C GLY A 228 2.45 -8.75 -32.90
N LYS A 229 1.60 -9.76 -33.16
CA LYS A 229 0.14 -9.60 -33.23
C LYS A 229 -0.53 -9.60 -31.83
N LEU A 230 0.15 -10.18 -30.86
CA LEU A 230 -0.33 -10.33 -29.49
C LEU A 230 0.12 -9.12 -28.65
N SER A 231 -0.68 -8.79 -27.63
CA SER A 231 -0.42 -7.67 -26.74
C SER A 231 0.13 -8.13 -25.40
N LEU A 232 1.28 -7.62 -25.01
CA LEU A 232 1.94 -7.90 -23.74
C LEU A 232 1.18 -7.22 -22.60
N LEU A 233 0.85 -7.96 -21.55
CA LEU A 233 0.15 -7.47 -20.35
C LEU A 233 1.09 -7.29 -19.17
N ASN A 234 1.79 -8.34 -18.77
CA ASN A 234 2.71 -8.35 -17.65
C ASN A 234 3.99 -9.14 -17.96
N VAL A 235 5.08 -8.80 -17.27
CA VAL A 235 6.36 -9.52 -17.35
C VAL A 235 6.89 -9.79 -15.95
N LYS A 236 7.36 -11.02 -15.71
CA LYS A 236 8.19 -11.39 -14.55
C LYS A 236 9.58 -11.76 -15.07
N LEU A 237 10.59 -10.99 -14.68
CA LEU A 237 11.97 -11.21 -15.06
C LEU A 237 12.71 -11.93 -13.92
N TYR A 238 13.35 -13.05 -14.20
CA TYR A 238 14.03 -13.92 -13.23
C TYR A 238 13.18 -14.23 -11.99
N PRO A 239 11.95 -14.75 -12.17
CA PRO A 239 11.00 -14.89 -11.08
C PRO A 239 11.48 -15.80 -9.95
N LEU A 240 12.35 -16.73 -10.24
CA LEU A 240 12.90 -17.70 -9.28
C LEU A 240 14.25 -17.23 -8.64
N PHE A 241 14.63 -15.97 -8.79
CA PHE A 241 15.85 -15.50 -8.16
C PHE A 241 15.81 -15.70 -6.63
N GLY A 242 16.77 -16.46 -6.14
CA GLY A 242 16.90 -16.78 -4.71
C GLY A 242 15.83 -17.73 -4.16
N SER A 243 14.95 -18.30 -5.00
CA SER A 243 13.89 -19.24 -4.59
C SER A 243 14.44 -20.42 -3.79
N ALA A 244 13.62 -20.94 -2.87
CA ALA A 244 13.98 -22.09 -2.05
C ALA A 244 12.74 -22.92 -1.70
N ALA A 245 12.94 -24.23 -1.49
CA ALA A 245 11.94 -25.11 -0.91
C ALA A 245 12.16 -25.25 0.61
N TYR A 246 11.11 -25.69 1.30
CA TYR A 246 11.23 -26.01 2.74
C TYR A 246 12.35 -27.03 2.97
N LYS A 247 13.14 -26.80 4.01
CA LYS A 247 14.10 -27.74 4.56
C LYS A 247 13.88 -27.89 6.05
N GLU A 248 13.93 -29.12 6.52
CA GLU A 248 13.82 -29.42 7.93
C GLU A 248 14.95 -28.73 8.73
N GLN A 249 14.61 -28.16 9.87
CA GLN A 249 15.54 -27.46 10.77
C GLN A 249 16.14 -26.14 10.21
N GLU A 250 15.75 -25.71 9.00
CA GLU A 250 16.12 -24.41 8.46
C GLU A 250 14.92 -23.45 8.50
N GLU A 251 15.08 -22.29 9.15
CA GLU A 251 14.08 -21.23 9.10
C GLU A 251 14.03 -20.62 7.69
N GLY A 252 12.83 -20.52 7.13
CA GLY A 252 12.61 -19.85 5.85
C GLY A 252 11.31 -19.07 5.83
N TYR A 253 11.33 -17.91 5.17
CA TYR A 253 10.15 -17.09 4.95
C TYR A 253 10.34 -16.10 3.80
N VAL A 254 9.22 -15.65 3.24
CA VAL A 254 9.14 -14.50 2.35
C VAL A 254 8.62 -13.31 3.15
N VAL A 255 9.25 -12.15 2.96
CA VAL A 255 8.77 -10.86 3.48
C VAL A 255 7.98 -10.14 2.38
N VAL A 256 6.73 -9.81 2.67
CA VAL A 256 5.87 -8.98 1.81
C VAL A 256 5.50 -7.69 2.54
N PRO A 257 5.49 -6.53 1.89
CA PRO A 257 5.20 -5.24 2.51
C PRO A 257 3.68 -4.99 2.58
N ASP A 258 2.95 -5.96 3.12
CA ASP A 258 1.50 -5.93 3.30
C ASP A 258 1.16 -5.20 4.60
N GLY A 259 0.58 -4.00 4.50
CA GLY A 259 0.35 -3.14 5.65
C GLY A 259 1.66 -2.73 6.33
N SER A 260 1.86 -3.15 7.59
CA SER A 260 3.13 -2.97 8.31
C SER A 260 4.26 -3.84 7.75
N GLY A 261 3.91 -4.92 7.12
CA GLY A 261 4.75 -6.02 6.65
C GLY A 261 4.26 -7.35 7.18
N ALA A 262 4.50 -8.42 6.45
CA ALA A 262 4.07 -9.76 6.85
C ALA A 262 5.03 -10.85 6.36
N LEU A 263 5.00 -12.00 7.03
CA LEU A 263 5.78 -13.18 6.69
C LEU A 263 4.91 -14.27 6.08
N ILE A 264 5.44 -14.90 5.02
CA ILE A 264 4.96 -16.18 4.49
C ILE A 264 6.02 -17.21 4.84
N ARG A 265 5.79 -18.00 5.91
CA ARG A 265 6.77 -18.96 6.41
C ARG A 265 6.83 -20.22 5.57
N PHE A 266 8.00 -20.80 5.43
CA PHE A 266 8.17 -22.10 4.80
C PHE A 266 7.62 -23.20 5.71
N LYS A 267 6.84 -24.12 5.15
CA LYS A 267 6.13 -25.19 5.88
C LYS A 267 6.43 -26.54 5.26
N PRO A 268 6.46 -27.63 6.07
CA PRO A 268 6.70 -28.99 5.57
C PRO A 268 5.54 -29.51 4.71
N ASN A 269 4.32 -29.09 5.01
CA ASN A 269 3.12 -29.50 4.29
C ASN A 269 2.76 -28.41 3.27
N LEU A 270 2.98 -28.74 2.01
CA LEU A 270 2.59 -27.87 0.90
C LEU A 270 1.06 -27.84 0.77
N THR A 271 0.51 -26.67 0.67
CA THR A 271 -0.92 -26.52 0.38
C THR A 271 -1.18 -26.78 -1.10
N ASN A 272 -2.22 -27.54 -1.43
CA ASN A 272 -2.67 -27.68 -2.82
C ASN A 272 -3.50 -26.47 -3.29
N ASP A 273 -3.58 -25.44 -2.46
CA ASP A 273 -4.24 -24.21 -2.78
C ASP A 273 -3.33 -23.39 -3.72
N LYS A 274 -3.89 -22.97 -4.84
CA LYS A 274 -3.22 -22.08 -5.82
C LYS A 274 -3.21 -20.63 -5.40
N SER A 275 -3.44 -20.35 -4.13
CA SER A 275 -3.40 -19.01 -3.57
C SER A 275 -1.98 -18.45 -3.56
N PHE A 276 -1.86 -17.18 -3.90
CA PHE A 276 -0.61 -16.45 -3.93
C PHE A 276 -0.84 -14.99 -3.57
N TYR A 277 0.21 -14.35 -3.10
CA TYR A 277 0.20 -12.92 -2.85
C TYR A 277 0.39 -12.16 -4.16
N ARG A 278 -0.44 -11.16 -4.43
CA ARG A 278 -0.31 -10.24 -5.56
C ARG A 278 -0.92 -8.90 -5.20
N ALA A 279 -0.11 -7.87 -5.09
CA ALA A 279 -0.57 -6.53 -4.76
C ALA A 279 0.14 -5.47 -5.59
N SER A 280 -0.57 -4.39 -5.93
CA SER A 280 -0.03 -3.29 -6.74
C SER A 280 0.76 -2.31 -5.88
N VAL A 281 1.89 -1.86 -6.39
CA VAL A 281 2.64 -0.76 -5.78
C VAL A 281 1.82 0.52 -5.86
N TYR A 282 1.73 1.22 -4.74
CA TYR A 282 0.93 2.44 -4.55
C TYR A 282 -0.58 2.25 -4.80
N GLY A 283 -1.06 0.99 -4.66
CA GLY A 283 -2.46 0.64 -4.76
C GLY A 283 -2.99 0.50 -6.19
N ALA A 284 -4.29 0.25 -6.27
CA ALA A 284 -5.02 0.13 -7.52
C ALA A 284 -5.15 1.49 -8.21
N ASP A 285 -5.17 1.49 -9.54
CA ASP A 285 -5.45 2.69 -10.34
C ASP A 285 -6.93 2.74 -10.71
N SER A 286 -7.66 3.71 -10.14
CA SER A 286 -9.11 3.84 -10.31
C SER A 286 -9.55 4.13 -11.75
N ALA A 287 -8.63 4.57 -12.61
CA ALA A 287 -8.91 4.77 -14.04
C ALA A 287 -9.08 3.46 -14.83
N PHE A 288 -8.89 2.32 -14.17
CA PHE A 288 -8.95 0.99 -14.75
C PHE A 288 -9.83 0.06 -13.91
N PHE A 289 -10.12 -1.11 -14.48
CA PHE A 289 -10.78 -2.16 -13.73
C PHE A 289 -9.81 -2.78 -12.72
N ASN A 290 -10.22 -2.78 -11.46
CA ASN A 290 -9.49 -3.44 -10.38
C ASN A 290 -10.34 -4.57 -9.83
N GLU A 291 -9.76 -5.75 -9.71
CA GLU A 291 -10.38 -6.81 -8.93
C GLU A 291 -10.48 -6.35 -7.48
N LYS A 292 -11.64 -6.53 -6.87
CA LYS A 292 -11.81 -6.23 -5.45
C LYS A 292 -10.95 -7.21 -4.65
N THR A 293 -9.87 -6.71 -4.10
CA THR A 293 -9.04 -7.45 -3.15
C THR A 293 -9.07 -6.73 -1.81
N ALA A 294 -9.17 -7.48 -0.74
CA ALA A 294 -9.09 -6.93 0.62
C ALA A 294 -7.64 -6.63 1.05
N ARG A 295 -6.69 -6.60 0.10
CA ARG A 295 -5.26 -6.42 0.39
C ARG A 295 -4.89 -4.96 0.51
N ASN A 296 -4.01 -4.69 1.47
CA ASN A 296 -3.38 -3.39 1.62
C ASN A 296 -2.53 -3.06 0.38
N PRO A 297 -2.50 -1.81 -0.07
CA PRO A 297 -1.59 -1.39 -1.13
C PRO A 297 -0.13 -1.46 -0.67
N LEU A 298 0.78 -1.79 -1.60
CA LEU A 298 2.22 -1.76 -1.33
C LEU A 298 2.71 -0.31 -1.28
N ARG A 299 2.98 0.20 -0.09
CA ARG A 299 3.47 1.57 0.09
C ARG A 299 4.96 1.69 -0.11
N LEU A 300 5.70 0.64 0.29
CA LEU A 300 7.14 0.51 0.11
C LEU A 300 7.39 -0.57 -0.95
N PRO A 301 7.99 -0.25 -2.10
CA PRO A 301 8.26 -1.21 -3.17
C PRO A 301 9.48 -2.08 -2.86
N VAL A 302 9.38 -2.87 -1.79
CA VAL A 302 10.43 -3.71 -1.22
C VAL A 302 9.87 -5.08 -0.88
N PHE A 303 10.69 -6.11 -0.93
CA PHE A 303 10.36 -7.47 -0.55
C PHE A 303 11.62 -8.22 -0.12
N GLY A 304 11.49 -9.38 0.46
CA GLY A 304 12.67 -10.16 0.86
C GLY A 304 12.38 -11.64 0.97
N MET A 305 13.45 -12.41 1.08
CA MET A 305 13.34 -13.83 1.39
C MET A 305 14.54 -14.28 2.21
N LYS A 306 14.27 -15.14 3.19
CA LYS A 306 15.26 -15.90 3.97
C LYS A 306 15.08 -17.37 3.74
N ALA A 307 16.18 -18.09 3.57
CA ALA A 307 16.24 -19.55 3.48
C ALA A 307 17.48 -20.03 4.23
N GLY A 308 17.30 -20.49 5.46
CA GLY A 308 18.40 -20.79 6.37
C GLY A 308 19.25 -19.55 6.67
N SER A 309 20.54 -19.62 6.39
CA SER A 309 21.48 -18.51 6.57
C SER A 309 21.53 -17.54 5.39
N ARG A 310 20.91 -17.89 4.25
CA ARG A 310 20.86 -17.03 3.05
C ARG A 310 19.64 -16.11 3.13
N ALA A 311 19.85 -14.83 2.84
CA ALA A 311 18.75 -13.88 2.70
C ALA A 311 19.07 -12.81 1.67
N PHE A 312 18.02 -12.24 1.06
CA PHE A 312 18.14 -11.06 0.22
C PHE A 312 16.97 -10.11 0.47
N VAL A 313 17.20 -8.83 0.16
CA VAL A 313 16.14 -7.84 0.01
C VAL A 313 16.11 -7.34 -1.43
N GLY A 314 14.92 -7.38 -2.04
CA GLY A 314 14.66 -6.86 -3.37
C GLY A 314 13.96 -5.51 -3.30
N VAL A 315 14.41 -4.55 -4.10
CA VAL A 315 13.86 -3.20 -4.18
C VAL A 315 13.48 -2.90 -5.61
N MET A 316 12.25 -2.48 -5.85
CA MET A 316 11.82 -1.93 -7.14
C MET A 316 12.26 -0.48 -7.20
N VAL A 317 13.32 -0.19 -7.98
CA VAL A 317 14.05 1.09 -7.95
C VAL A 317 13.48 2.10 -8.93
N SER A 318 12.97 1.63 -10.09
CA SER A 318 12.45 2.45 -11.18
C SER A 318 11.28 1.76 -11.87
N GLY A 319 10.24 2.52 -12.24
CA GLY A 319 9.00 2.03 -12.84
C GLY A 319 8.07 1.35 -11.86
N GLU A 320 8.32 1.49 -10.57
CA GLU A 320 7.59 0.85 -9.48
C GLU A 320 6.10 1.21 -9.48
N GLU A 321 5.71 2.39 -9.97
CA GLU A 321 4.31 2.81 -10.06
C GLU A 321 3.47 1.93 -11.02
N TYR A 322 4.12 1.18 -11.91
CA TYR A 322 3.51 0.16 -12.78
C TYR A 322 3.89 -1.26 -12.35
N GLY A 323 4.37 -1.42 -11.15
CA GLY A 323 4.77 -2.71 -10.58
C GLY A 323 3.70 -3.33 -9.71
N LYS A 324 3.73 -4.66 -9.66
CA LYS A 324 3.04 -5.48 -8.66
C LYS A 324 4.08 -6.37 -8.00
N LEU A 325 3.86 -6.75 -6.77
CA LEU A 325 4.62 -7.82 -6.15
C LEU A 325 3.83 -9.12 -6.24
N PHE A 326 4.51 -10.16 -6.68
CA PHE A 326 3.98 -11.52 -6.72
C PHE A 326 4.81 -12.39 -5.78
N ALA A 327 4.16 -13.09 -4.83
CA ALA A 327 4.82 -14.07 -3.98
C ALA A 327 4.02 -15.38 -3.94
N ALA A 328 4.67 -16.48 -4.24
CA ALA A 328 4.08 -17.80 -4.24
C ALA A 328 4.58 -18.60 -3.04
N PRO A 329 3.69 -19.06 -2.16
CA PRO A 329 4.01 -20.04 -1.15
C PRO A 329 4.29 -21.41 -1.79
N GLY A 330 5.03 -22.27 -1.11
CA GLY A 330 5.22 -23.64 -1.51
C GLY A 330 3.87 -24.37 -1.60
N GLY A 331 3.65 -25.08 -2.69
CA GLY A 331 2.40 -25.76 -3.03
C GLY A 331 1.54 -25.02 -4.06
N ALA A 332 1.64 -23.71 -4.15
CA ALA A 332 0.86 -22.93 -5.13
C ALA A 332 1.27 -23.25 -6.59
N PHE A 333 2.57 -23.26 -6.86
CA PHE A 333 3.16 -23.51 -8.18
C PHE A 333 4.42 -24.40 -8.07
N GLY A 334 4.34 -25.53 -7.42
CA GLY A 334 5.46 -26.39 -7.09
C GLY A 334 5.93 -26.24 -5.64
N GLN A 335 7.03 -26.89 -5.30
CA GLN A 335 7.53 -26.88 -3.90
C GLN A 335 8.25 -25.60 -3.49
N TYR A 336 8.63 -24.74 -4.44
CA TYR A 336 9.42 -23.56 -4.17
C TYR A 336 8.58 -22.40 -3.66
N TYR A 337 9.13 -21.71 -2.66
CA TYR A 337 8.75 -20.35 -2.30
C TYR A 337 9.54 -19.37 -3.16
N TRP A 338 8.86 -18.39 -3.73
CA TRP A 338 9.50 -17.36 -4.55
C TRP A 338 8.72 -16.06 -4.54
N VAL A 339 9.45 -14.97 -4.70
CA VAL A 339 8.90 -13.62 -4.71
C VAL A 339 9.58 -12.79 -5.79
N THR A 340 8.78 -12.04 -6.56
CA THR A 340 9.29 -11.29 -7.71
C THR A 340 8.39 -10.11 -8.03
N PRO A 341 8.93 -9.02 -8.58
CA PRO A 341 8.14 -8.01 -9.25
C PRO A 341 7.42 -8.58 -10.47
N GLU A 342 6.18 -8.15 -10.65
CA GLU A 342 5.42 -8.33 -11.87
C GLU A 342 5.21 -6.96 -12.50
N TRP A 343 5.85 -6.73 -13.63
CA TRP A 343 5.83 -5.48 -14.34
C TRP A 343 4.65 -5.39 -15.30
N GLN A 344 3.74 -4.41 -15.06
CA GLN A 344 2.51 -4.24 -15.81
C GLN A 344 2.72 -3.30 -17.01
N TYR A 345 2.30 -3.75 -18.20
CA TYR A 345 2.35 -2.99 -19.45
C TYR A 345 0.99 -2.58 -19.94
N ARG A 346 -0.05 -3.37 -19.65
CA ARG A 346 -1.45 -3.05 -19.95
C ARG A 346 -2.32 -3.55 -18.83
N THR A 347 -3.50 -2.94 -18.72
CA THR A 347 -4.49 -3.38 -17.73
C THR A 347 -5.88 -3.42 -18.33
N LYS A 348 -6.72 -4.19 -17.68
CA LYS A 348 -8.12 -4.37 -18.03
C LYS A 348 -8.94 -3.14 -17.67
N TYR A 349 -9.84 -2.73 -18.53
CA TYR A 349 -10.81 -1.69 -18.24
C TYR A 349 -12.17 -2.04 -18.83
N PHE A 350 -13.21 -1.36 -18.41
CA PHE A 350 -14.54 -1.51 -18.97
C PHE A 350 -14.77 -0.46 -20.06
N GLN A 351 -15.02 -0.90 -21.28
CA GLN A 351 -15.42 -0.02 -22.36
C GLN A 351 -16.92 0.15 -22.34
N ALA A 352 -17.40 1.31 -21.85
CA ALA A 352 -18.80 1.67 -21.91
C ALA A 352 -19.25 1.89 -23.38
N THR A 353 -20.39 1.32 -23.77
CA THR A 353 -20.98 1.47 -25.10
C THR A 353 -22.22 2.36 -25.08
N GLY A 354 -22.73 2.73 -23.92
CA GLY A 354 -23.90 3.58 -23.76
C GLY A 354 -23.68 4.68 -22.73
N LYS A 355 -24.15 5.90 -23.03
CA LYS A 355 -24.02 7.07 -22.13
C LYS A 355 -24.90 7.00 -20.88
N LYS A 356 -25.95 6.18 -20.88
CA LYS A 356 -26.95 6.11 -19.81
C LYS A 356 -27.13 4.72 -19.19
N THR A 357 -26.54 3.71 -19.78
CA THR A 357 -26.64 2.33 -19.32
C THR A 357 -25.24 1.80 -19.03
N GLN A 358 -25.11 1.03 -17.98
CA GLN A 358 -23.87 0.30 -17.66
C GLN A 358 -23.60 -0.84 -18.66
N THR A 359 -23.98 -0.64 -19.94
CA THR A 359 -23.72 -1.59 -21.01
C THR A 359 -22.33 -1.34 -21.57
N GLY A 360 -21.59 -2.39 -21.73
CA GLY A 360 -20.24 -2.36 -22.24
C GLY A 360 -19.58 -3.74 -22.15
N PHE A 361 -18.30 -3.78 -22.33
CA PHE A 361 -17.51 -5.00 -22.25
C PHE A 361 -16.12 -4.72 -21.66
N PHE A 362 -15.52 -5.73 -21.06
CA PHE A 362 -14.15 -5.63 -20.56
C PHE A 362 -13.16 -5.85 -21.70
N THR A 363 -12.15 -4.98 -21.76
CA THR A 363 -11.02 -5.10 -22.68
C THR A 363 -9.76 -4.59 -22.01
N TYR A 364 -8.63 -4.58 -22.73
CA TYR A 364 -7.35 -4.08 -22.21
C TYR A 364 -6.95 -2.78 -22.89
N SER A 365 -6.17 -1.95 -22.19
CA SER A 365 -5.62 -0.73 -22.75
C SER A 365 -4.85 -1.04 -24.06
N LYS A 366 -5.02 -0.18 -25.07
CA LYS A 366 -4.35 -0.34 -26.37
C LYS A 366 -2.85 -0.07 -26.21
N ASP A 367 -2.51 1.04 -25.56
CA ASP A 367 -1.14 1.48 -25.40
C ASP A 367 -0.50 0.84 -24.15
N ARG A 368 0.81 0.60 -24.23
CA ARG A 368 1.59 0.13 -23.09
C ARG A 368 1.91 1.28 -22.14
N PHE A 369 1.87 0.99 -20.85
CA PHE A 369 2.55 1.82 -19.86
C PHE A 369 4.05 1.72 -20.09
N THR A 370 4.69 2.85 -20.32
CA THR A 370 6.09 2.89 -20.72
C THR A 370 6.87 3.82 -19.81
N VAL A 371 7.95 3.29 -19.26
CA VAL A 371 8.97 4.03 -18.52
C VAL A 371 10.33 3.82 -19.21
N PRO A 372 11.36 4.65 -18.92
CA PRO A 372 12.66 4.43 -19.55
C PRO A 372 13.23 3.04 -19.27
N GLU A 373 13.22 2.62 -18.03
CA GLU A 373 13.66 1.30 -17.57
C GLU A 373 12.88 0.87 -16.33
N ARG A 374 12.67 -0.45 -16.19
CA ARG A 374 12.12 -1.07 -14.98
C ARG A 374 13.23 -1.80 -14.27
N VAL A 375 13.50 -1.42 -13.04
CA VAL A 375 14.68 -1.87 -12.31
C VAL A 375 14.30 -2.55 -11.01
N THR A 376 14.75 -3.80 -10.84
CA THR A 376 14.75 -4.48 -9.54
C THR A 376 16.19 -4.65 -9.08
N ARG A 377 16.49 -4.20 -7.86
CA ARG A 377 17.80 -4.38 -7.21
C ARG A 377 17.69 -5.38 -6.08
N TYR A 378 18.63 -6.33 -6.05
CA TYR A 378 18.74 -7.35 -5.02
C TYR A 378 20.01 -7.13 -4.21
N TYR A 379 19.84 -6.84 -2.91
CA TYR A 379 20.91 -6.81 -1.94
C TYR A 379 21.01 -8.18 -1.26
N LEU A 380 22.20 -8.77 -1.29
CA LEU A 380 22.46 -10.06 -0.66
C LEU A 380 22.97 -9.81 0.76
N LEU A 381 22.32 -10.45 1.75
CA LEU A 381 22.64 -10.22 3.15
C LEU A 381 23.69 -11.21 3.64
N GLU A 382 24.50 -10.75 4.59
CA GLU A 382 25.55 -11.57 5.21
C GLU A 382 24.95 -12.59 6.19
N PRO A 383 25.57 -13.76 6.34
CA PRO A 383 25.23 -14.71 7.39
C PRO A 383 25.26 -14.06 8.78
N GLY A 384 24.27 -14.34 9.62
CA GLY A 384 24.17 -13.74 10.97
C GLY A 384 23.46 -12.38 11.01
N ARG A 385 23.24 -11.71 9.87
CA ARG A 385 22.38 -10.54 9.69
C ARG A 385 21.40 -10.79 8.55
N SER A 386 20.60 -11.81 8.67
CA SER A 386 19.73 -12.33 7.60
C SER A 386 18.24 -12.38 7.94
N ASP A 387 17.84 -11.76 9.04
CA ASP A 387 16.45 -11.64 9.44
C ASP A 387 15.74 -10.43 8.75
N TYR A 388 14.43 -10.31 8.97
CA TYR A 388 13.66 -9.21 8.38
C TYR A 388 14.05 -7.83 8.93
N ALA A 389 14.60 -7.74 10.15
CA ALA A 389 15.11 -6.49 10.69
C ALA A 389 16.37 -6.05 9.95
N ALA A 390 17.26 -6.99 9.61
CA ALA A 390 18.43 -6.72 8.75
C ALA A 390 18.01 -6.34 7.31
N MET A 391 16.94 -6.95 6.77
CA MET A 391 16.37 -6.55 5.47
C MET A 391 15.84 -5.11 5.52
N ALA A 392 15.13 -4.75 6.59
CA ALA A 392 14.61 -3.40 6.79
C ALA A 392 15.74 -2.37 6.97
N ASP A 393 16.81 -2.71 7.71
CA ASP A 393 18.00 -1.88 7.86
C ASP A 393 18.71 -1.61 6.51
N LYS A 394 18.82 -2.63 5.67
CA LYS A 394 19.38 -2.49 4.33
C LYS A 394 18.54 -1.58 3.45
N TYR A 395 17.19 -1.74 3.50
CA TYR A 395 16.27 -0.87 2.77
C TYR A 395 16.28 0.57 3.30
N ARG A 396 16.34 0.78 4.63
CA ARG A 396 16.55 2.10 5.24
C ARG A 396 17.82 2.77 4.74
N THR A 397 18.92 2.01 4.66
CA THR A 397 20.18 2.49 4.10
C THR A 397 20.03 2.99 2.65
N TYR A 398 19.26 2.26 1.83
CA TYR A 398 18.92 2.69 0.47
C TYR A 398 18.10 3.99 0.48
N LEU A 399 17.10 4.12 1.37
CA LEU A 399 16.31 5.34 1.48
C LEU A 399 17.15 6.57 1.87
N ILE A 400 18.08 6.40 2.77
CA ILE A 400 19.00 7.48 3.19
C ILE A 400 19.95 7.86 2.03
N LYS A 401 20.61 6.88 1.41
CA LYS A 401 21.64 7.13 0.41
C LYS A 401 21.09 7.60 -0.94
N GLU A 402 19.96 7.06 -1.39
CA GLU A 402 19.47 7.24 -2.75
C GLU A 402 18.15 8.00 -2.85
N LYS A 403 17.30 7.97 -1.81
CA LYS A 403 16.05 8.74 -1.77
C LYS A 403 16.15 10.02 -0.94
N GLY A 404 17.29 10.27 -0.30
CA GLY A 404 17.60 11.53 0.38
C GLY A 404 16.93 11.73 1.73
N LEU A 405 16.36 10.67 2.34
CA LEU A 405 15.83 10.74 3.69
C LEU A 405 16.95 11.03 4.69
N LYS A 406 16.62 11.79 5.72
CA LYS A 406 17.60 12.20 6.74
C LYS A 406 17.17 11.70 8.12
N PRO A 407 18.13 11.33 8.98
CA PRO A 407 17.83 11.01 10.37
C PRO A 407 17.09 12.16 11.07
N LEU A 408 16.13 11.80 11.90
CA LEU A 408 15.36 12.74 12.72
C LEU A 408 16.27 13.51 13.68
N ARG A 409 15.85 14.74 13.97
CA ARG A 409 16.42 15.57 15.03
C ARG A 409 15.30 16.00 15.95
N PRO A 410 15.04 15.26 17.06
CA PRO A 410 13.96 15.59 17.97
C PRO A 410 14.10 17.01 18.51
N LYS A 411 12.99 17.72 18.60
CA LYS A 411 12.94 19.07 19.15
C LYS A 411 12.76 19.07 20.67
N SER A 412 12.33 17.95 21.24
CA SER A 412 12.06 17.74 22.66
C SER A 412 12.59 16.38 23.11
N GLY A 413 12.89 16.25 24.41
CA GLY A 413 13.15 14.95 25.05
C GLY A 413 11.88 14.09 25.17
N ASP A 414 10.71 14.74 25.18
CA ASP A 414 9.42 14.07 25.20
C ASP A 414 8.97 13.71 23.78
N VAL A 415 8.30 12.57 23.63
CA VAL A 415 7.72 12.14 22.37
C VAL A 415 6.65 13.13 21.87
N PRO A 416 6.47 13.30 20.56
CA PRO A 416 5.39 14.11 20.03
C PRO A 416 4.03 13.49 20.36
N PHE A 417 3.07 14.35 20.67
CA PHE A 417 1.65 14.01 20.82
C PHE A 417 0.83 14.69 19.73
N TYR A 418 0.08 13.93 18.97
CA TYR A 418 -0.75 14.44 17.87
C TYR A 418 -2.20 14.55 18.33
N ALA A 419 -2.73 15.78 18.27
CA ALA A 419 -4.12 16.07 18.60
C ALA A 419 -4.87 16.48 17.34
N ASP A 420 -5.73 15.61 16.85
CA ASP A 420 -6.65 15.94 15.77
C ASP A 420 -7.90 16.57 16.34
N ILE A 421 -8.26 17.75 15.85
CA ILE A 421 -9.44 18.49 16.27
C ILE A 421 -10.44 18.53 15.12
N ILE A 422 -11.66 18.05 15.34
CA ILE A 422 -12.72 18.09 14.33
C ILE A 422 -13.57 19.34 14.54
N GLY A 423 -13.51 20.26 13.57
CA GLY A 423 -14.27 21.51 13.59
C GLY A 423 -15.76 21.29 13.41
N ALA A 424 -16.14 20.65 12.33
CA ALA A 424 -17.53 20.38 12.02
C ALA A 424 -17.72 19.16 11.14
N ASP A 425 -18.98 18.71 11.05
CA ASP A 425 -19.43 17.73 10.05
C ASP A 425 -20.89 18.00 9.67
N ILE A 426 -21.37 17.27 8.68
CA ILE A 426 -22.76 17.35 8.22
C ILE A 426 -23.49 16.04 8.46
N LYS A 427 -24.77 16.17 8.80
CA LYS A 427 -25.72 15.07 8.84
C LYS A 427 -26.71 15.21 7.69
N LYS A 428 -26.81 14.19 6.87
CA LYS A 428 -27.76 14.16 5.77
C LYS A 428 -29.20 14.28 6.26
N GLY A 429 -29.93 15.25 5.72
CA GLY A 429 -31.34 15.49 6.01
C GLY A 429 -32.23 15.05 4.84
N LEU A 430 -33.53 14.99 5.07
CA LEU A 430 -34.51 14.66 4.02
C LEU A 430 -34.67 15.78 2.98
N LEU A 431 -34.63 17.05 3.40
CA LEU A 431 -34.78 18.23 2.54
C LEU A 431 -33.50 19.08 2.47
N TRP A 432 -32.76 19.18 3.56
CA TRP A 432 -31.47 19.87 3.66
C TRP A 432 -30.62 19.22 4.71
N ASP A 433 -29.32 19.28 4.50
CA ASP A 433 -28.36 18.73 5.42
C ASP A 433 -28.20 19.60 6.66
N LYS A 434 -28.01 18.95 7.80
CA LYS A 434 -27.77 19.64 9.08
C LYS A 434 -26.26 19.74 9.32
N TYR A 435 -25.76 20.93 9.42
CA TYR A 435 -24.42 21.20 9.89
C TYR A 435 -24.32 20.96 11.40
N ILE A 436 -23.27 20.27 11.83
CA ILE A 436 -23.01 19.95 13.22
C ILE A 436 -21.63 20.53 13.59
N THR A 437 -21.60 21.50 14.48
CA THR A 437 -20.34 22.03 15.05
C THR A 437 -19.80 21.04 16.06
N GLY A 438 -18.58 20.55 15.81
CA GLY A 438 -17.81 19.71 16.73
C GLY A 438 -16.96 20.55 17.68
N THR A 439 -16.20 21.48 17.11
CA THR A 439 -15.25 22.31 17.89
C THR A 439 -15.05 23.64 17.16
N THR A 440 -15.40 24.75 17.79
CA THR A 440 -15.04 26.09 17.30
C THR A 440 -13.54 26.38 17.53
N THR A 441 -13.00 27.40 16.87
CA THR A 441 -11.61 27.83 17.10
C THR A 441 -11.33 28.28 18.54
N THR A 442 -12.32 28.79 19.25
CA THR A 442 -12.21 29.13 20.68
C THR A 442 -12.12 27.87 21.53
N GLU A 443 -13.01 26.92 21.30
CA GLU A 443 -13.03 25.64 22.01
C GLU A 443 -11.78 24.80 21.69
N ALA A 444 -11.19 24.92 20.49
CA ALA A 444 -9.90 24.30 20.17
C ALA A 444 -8.78 24.82 21.10
N ALA A 445 -8.78 26.12 21.41
CA ALA A 445 -7.83 26.64 22.37
C ALA A 445 -8.07 26.07 23.78
N ASP A 446 -9.32 25.78 24.15
CA ASP A 446 -9.62 25.17 25.46
C ASP A 446 -9.19 23.69 25.52
N ILE A 447 -9.31 22.95 24.42
CA ILE A 447 -8.74 21.60 24.30
C ILE A 447 -7.23 21.64 24.51
N VAL A 448 -6.52 22.52 23.82
CA VAL A 448 -5.06 22.71 23.96
C VAL A 448 -4.67 23.04 25.38
N LYS A 449 -5.37 24.00 26.04
CA LYS A 449 -5.15 24.33 27.44
C LYS A 449 -5.34 23.13 28.36
N GLY A 450 -6.40 22.36 28.10
CA GLY A 450 -6.68 21.12 28.84
C GLY A 450 -5.53 20.11 28.75
N LEU A 451 -5.02 19.85 27.56
CA LEU A 451 -3.90 18.94 27.33
C LEU A 451 -2.62 19.40 28.01
N LEU A 452 -2.28 20.70 27.89
CA LEU A 452 -1.11 21.30 28.55
C LEU A 452 -1.22 21.23 30.09
N ALA A 453 -2.40 21.52 30.65
CA ALA A 453 -2.65 21.46 32.08
C ALA A 453 -2.49 20.04 32.65
N HIS A 454 -2.68 19.00 31.83
CA HIS A 454 -2.45 17.60 32.19
C HIS A 454 -1.01 17.12 31.91
N GLY A 455 -0.12 18.02 31.49
CA GLY A 455 1.31 17.73 31.34
C GLY A 455 1.71 17.16 29.96
N ILE A 456 0.89 17.33 28.92
CA ILE A 456 1.23 16.95 27.54
C ILE A 456 1.98 18.13 26.90
N GLY A 457 3.32 18.07 26.88
CA GLY A 457 4.16 19.23 26.54
C GLY A 457 4.66 19.32 25.09
N ASN A 458 4.77 18.20 24.35
CA ASN A 458 5.24 18.19 22.96
C ASN A 458 4.05 17.92 22.02
N LEU A 459 3.16 18.92 21.92
CA LEU A 459 1.89 18.82 21.23
C LEU A 459 2.02 19.31 19.77
N THR A 460 1.37 18.62 18.86
CA THR A 460 1.10 19.04 17.46
C THR A 460 -0.39 18.96 17.22
N VAL A 461 -0.99 20.03 16.69
CA VAL A 461 -2.42 20.08 16.39
C VAL A 461 -2.65 19.89 14.89
N GLN A 462 -3.61 19.03 14.53
CA GLN A 462 -4.15 18.86 13.18
C GLN A 462 -5.64 19.25 13.22
N TYR A 463 -6.02 20.36 12.61
CA TYR A 463 -7.42 20.83 12.63
C TYR A 463 -8.13 20.42 11.32
N ALA A 464 -9.13 19.56 11.42
CA ALA A 464 -9.90 19.00 10.30
C ALA A 464 -11.36 19.49 10.31
N GLY A 465 -12.02 19.44 9.16
CA GLY A 465 -13.42 19.84 9.05
C GLY A 465 -13.66 21.32 9.31
N TRP A 466 -12.68 22.16 9.03
CA TRP A 466 -12.70 23.61 9.22
C TRP A 466 -13.35 24.39 8.09
N GLN A 467 -13.50 23.76 6.92
CA GLN A 467 -14.14 24.32 5.72
C GLN A 467 -15.67 24.26 5.83
N ASP A 468 -16.34 25.01 4.95
CA ASP A 468 -17.79 24.93 4.84
C ASP A 468 -18.23 23.52 4.40
N GLY A 469 -19.22 22.96 5.09
CA GLY A 469 -19.64 21.57 4.93
C GLY A 469 -18.94 20.60 5.90
N GLY A 470 -17.88 21.01 6.57
CA GLY A 470 -17.18 20.19 7.58
C GLY A 470 -16.42 19.01 7.01
N TYR A 471 -16.13 18.03 7.85
CA TYR A 471 -15.20 16.93 7.58
C TYR A 471 -15.61 16.04 6.40
N SER A 472 -16.90 15.77 6.23
CA SER A 472 -17.43 14.90 5.18
C SER A 472 -17.61 15.59 3.83
N SER A 473 -17.39 16.89 3.73
CA SER A 473 -17.58 17.65 2.49
C SER A 473 -16.23 17.98 1.85
N TYR A 474 -16.08 17.63 0.59
CA TYR A 474 -14.85 17.79 -0.16
C TYR A 474 -14.95 18.95 -1.16
N GLY A 475 -13.90 19.78 -1.25
CA GLY A 475 -13.82 20.99 -2.07
C GLY A 475 -14.24 22.24 -1.30
N GLY A 476 -13.80 23.42 -1.77
CA GLY A 476 -14.09 24.69 -1.13
C GLY A 476 -13.43 24.84 0.24
N LEU A 477 -12.12 24.58 0.33
CA LEU A 477 -11.41 24.66 1.58
C LEU A 477 -11.50 26.04 2.23
N PHE A 478 -11.38 27.11 1.44
CA PHE A 478 -11.41 28.48 1.94
C PHE A 478 -12.70 29.22 1.55
N PRO A 479 -13.16 30.15 2.39
CA PRO A 479 -12.65 30.54 3.70
C PRO A 479 -12.98 29.53 4.81
N VAL A 480 -12.35 29.66 5.97
CA VAL A 480 -12.76 28.95 7.19
C VAL A 480 -14.23 29.23 7.49
N ASP A 481 -14.98 28.20 7.87
CA ASP A 481 -16.41 28.34 8.14
C ASP A 481 -16.67 29.36 9.26
N SER A 482 -17.57 30.30 8.98
CA SER A 482 -17.89 31.38 9.92
C SER A 482 -18.47 30.90 11.25
N ARG A 483 -19.15 29.74 11.22
CA ARG A 483 -19.72 29.09 12.44
C ARG A 483 -18.64 28.58 13.38
N LEU A 484 -17.44 28.31 12.87
CA LEU A 484 -16.27 27.92 13.65
C LEU A 484 -15.43 29.11 14.13
N GLY A 485 -15.71 30.31 13.64
CA GLY A 485 -14.99 31.54 13.97
C GLY A 485 -14.39 32.25 12.75
N GLY A 486 -14.53 31.67 11.57
CA GLY A 486 -13.99 32.21 10.32
C GLY A 486 -12.47 32.30 10.29
N ASN A 487 -11.92 32.96 9.27
CA ASN A 487 -10.47 33.16 9.13
C ASN A 487 -9.86 33.89 10.36
N GLU A 488 -10.56 34.90 10.91
CA GLU A 488 -10.08 35.62 12.06
C GLU A 488 -10.02 34.76 13.34
N GLY A 489 -11.02 33.87 13.52
CA GLY A 489 -11.03 32.92 14.64
C GLY A 489 -9.92 31.92 14.52
N MET A 490 -9.71 31.37 13.33
CA MET A 490 -8.63 30.41 13.06
C MET A 490 -7.26 31.06 13.29
N LYS A 491 -7.04 32.27 12.78
CA LYS A 491 -5.80 33.00 13.00
C LYS A 491 -5.53 33.23 14.51
N ARG A 492 -6.53 33.66 15.27
CA ARG A 492 -6.37 33.81 16.74
C ARG A 492 -6.04 32.50 17.43
N PHE A 493 -6.65 31.40 17.02
CA PHE A 493 -6.32 30.07 17.53
C PHE A 493 -4.87 29.68 17.23
N ILE A 494 -4.43 29.87 15.99
CA ILE A 494 -3.05 29.57 15.57
C ILE A 494 -2.06 30.47 16.34
N ASP A 495 -2.32 31.78 16.44
CA ASP A 495 -1.48 32.71 17.21
C ASP A 495 -1.38 32.28 18.68
N TYR A 496 -2.48 31.80 19.29
CA TYR A 496 -2.47 31.25 20.64
C TYR A 496 -1.62 29.97 20.72
N ALA A 497 -1.80 29.02 19.81
CA ALA A 497 -1.01 27.79 19.78
C ALA A 497 0.50 28.10 19.63
N HIS A 498 0.85 29.06 18.80
CA HIS A 498 2.23 29.51 18.63
C HIS A 498 2.81 30.16 19.93
N SER A 499 1.99 30.87 20.72
CA SER A 499 2.44 31.38 22.00
C SER A 499 2.86 30.27 22.97
N GLU A 500 2.25 29.08 22.83
CA GLU A 500 2.59 27.86 23.55
C GLU A 500 3.61 26.97 22.82
N ARG A 501 4.15 27.42 21.66
CA ARG A 501 5.09 26.71 20.78
C ARG A 501 4.53 25.45 20.15
N ILE A 502 3.23 25.42 19.91
CA ILE A 502 2.51 24.30 19.33
C ILE A 502 2.28 24.56 17.83
N PRO A 503 2.81 23.72 16.94
CA PRO A 503 2.53 23.83 15.52
C PRO A 503 1.11 23.39 15.19
N VAL A 504 0.48 24.10 14.24
CA VAL A 504 -0.87 23.83 13.78
C VAL A 504 -0.87 23.50 12.28
N TYR A 505 -1.35 22.33 11.95
CA TYR A 505 -1.57 21.87 10.57
C TYR A 505 -3.07 21.93 10.25
N LEU A 506 -3.41 22.43 9.09
CA LEU A 506 -4.80 22.38 8.60
C LEU A 506 -4.96 21.16 7.69
N THR A 507 -6.00 20.36 7.98
CA THR A 507 -6.26 19.16 7.18
C THR A 507 -6.91 19.52 5.85
N ALA A 508 -6.45 18.93 4.75
CA ALA A 508 -6.95 19.20 3.41
C ALA A 508 -7.04 17.92 2.56
N ASN A 509 -8.06 17.87 1.70
CA ASN A 509 -8.20 16.89 0.65
C ASN A 509 -8.40 17.59 -0.69
N TYR A 510 -7.45 17.40 -1.62
CA TYR A 510 -7.50 17.93 -2.99
C TYR A 510 -7.84 16.88 -4.04
N THR A 511 -8.02 15.63 -3.63
CA THR A 511 -8.25 14.51 -4.56
C THR A 511 -9.72 14.20 -4.77
N LEU A 512 -10.57 14.79 -3.92
CA LEU A 512 -12.02 14.58 -3.91
C LEU A 512 -12.76 15.92 -4.00
N ASN A 513 -13.93 15.93 -4.65
CA ASN A 513 -14.84 17.07 -4.63
C ASN A 513 -16.29 16.57 -4.65
N SER A 514 -17.09 17.01 -3.69
CA SER A 514 -18.52 16.65 -3.56
C SER A 514 -19.46 17.85 -3.71
N ASN A 515 -18.96 19.08 -3.63
CA ASN A 515 -19.78 20.28 -3.52
C ASN A 515 -19.69 21.24 -4.72
N GLY A 516 -18.82 20.96 -5.70
CA GLY A 516 -18.65 21.78 -6.91
C GLY A 516 -18.02 23.15 -6.68
N ARG A 517 -17.39 23.39 -5.52
CA ARG A 517 -16.71 24.67 -5.21
C ARG A 517 -15.34 24.74 -5.87
N ASP A 518 -14.66 25.87 -5.70
CA ASP A 518 -13.34 26.18 -6.29
C ASP A 518 -13.33 26.20 -7.82
N GLY A 519 -14.51 26.45 -8.41
CA GLY A 519 -14.71 26.41 -9.86
C GLY A 519 -14.60 25.01 -10.45
N PHE A 520 -14.76 23.97 -9.62
CA PHE A 520 -14.74 22.58 -10.05
C PHE A 520 -16.05 22.15 -10.70
N TRP A 521 -15.93 21.59 -11.89
CA TRP A 521 -17.05 21.02 -12.63
C TRP A 521 -16.75 19.55 -12.92
N PRO A 522 -17.47 18.59 -12.33
CA PRO A 522 -17.21 17.14 -12.52
C PRO A 522 -17.00 16.74 -13.97
N MET A 523 -17.82 17.28 -14.87
CA MET A 523 -17.76 16.99 -16.30
C MET A 523 -16.46 17.47 -16.98
N PHE A 524 -15.79 18.51 -16.46
CA PHE A 524 -14.59 19.10 -17.08
C PHE A 524 -13.32 18.87 -16.28
N ASP A 525 -13.43 18.85 -14.95
CA ASP A 525 -12.29 18.86 -14.03
C ASP A 525 -12.17 17.54 -13.24
N GLY A 526 -13.21 16.68 -13.35
CA GLY A 526 -13.21 15.34 -12.78
C GLY A 526 -12.28 14.38 -13.53
N MET A 527 -11.65 13.51 -12.79
CA MET A 527 -10.80 12.44 -13.31
C MET A 527 -11.65 11.47 -14.17
N ARG A 528 -11.08 10.93 -15.22
CA ARG A 528 -11.75 9.99 -16.12
C ARG A 528 -11.02 8.67 -16.21
N ASP A 529 -11.80 7.61 -16.33
CA ASP A 529 -11.29 6.31 -16.72
C ASP A 529 -10.89 6.29 -18.22
N LEU A 530 -10.29 5.18 -18.65
CA LEU A 530 -9.86 5.01 -20.05
C LEU A 530 -11.02 5.00 -21.04
N SER A 531 -12.27 4.71 -20.62
CA SER A 531 -13.45 4.81 -21.46
C SER A 531 -13.98 6.25 -21.62
N GLY A 532 -13.44 7.18 -20.86
CA GLY A 532 -13.86 8.59 -20.81
C GLY A 532 -14.97 8.87 -19.80
N THR A 533 -15.32 7.90 -18.94
CA THR A 533 -16.32 8.06 -17.89
C THR A 533 -15.73 8.83 -16.71
N VAL A 534 -16.45 9.80 -16.16
CA VAL A 534 -16.05 10.51 -14.95
C VAL A 534 -16.07 9.54 -13.78
N LEU A 535 -15.02 9.58 -12.98
CA LEU A 535 -14.89 8.72 -11.80
C LEU A 535 -15.57 9.36 -10.59
N GLU A 536 -16.67 8.77 -10.19
CA GLU A 536 -17.50 9.22 -9.08
C GLU A 536 -17.88 8.03 -8.20
N PHE A 537 -18.07 8.30 -6.92
CA PHE A 537 -18.61 7.32 -5.98
C PHE A 537 -19.59 8.01 -5.03
N GLU A 538 -20.56 7.25 -4.53
CA GLU A 538 -21.42 7.71 -3.46
C GLU A 538 -20.67 7.54 -2.12
N ASN A 539 -20.45 8.65 -1.41
CA ASN A 539 -19.85 8.60 -0.08
C ASN A 539 -20.82 7.83 0.86
N PRO A 540 -20.42 6.69 1.43
CA PRO A 540 -21.32 5.90 2.27
C PRO A 540 -21.73 6.61 3.57
N ALA A 541 -20.94 7.57 4.02
CA ALA A 541 -21.22 8.32 5.24
C ALA A 541 -22.37 9.32 5.07
N ASN A 542 -22.33 10.13 4.03
CA ASN A 542 -23.30 11.22 3.82
C ASN A 542 -24.15 11.06 2.54
N ARG A 543 -23.98 10.00 1.77
CA ARG A 543 -24.71 9.72 0.52
C ARG A 543 -24.52 10.78 -0.58
N GLU A 544 -23.46 11.57 -0.50
CA GLU A 544 -23.13 12.53 -1.54
C GLU A 544 -22.34 11.87 -2.66
N MET A 545 -22.64 12.27 -3.89
CA MET A 545 -21.79 11.91 -5.03
C MET A 545 -20.50 12.69 -4.96
N THR A 546 -19.41 11.98 -4.84
CA THR A 546 -18.06 12.53 -4.76
C THR A 546 -17.29 12.19 -6.03
N THR A 547 -16.73 13.20 -6.68
CA THR A 547 -15.93 13.05 -7.88
C THR A 547 -14.45 13.02 -7.53
N LEU A 548 -13.70 12.10 -8.15
CA LEU A 548 -12.25 12.14 -8.09
C LEU A 548 -11.74 13.33 -8.92
N VAL A 549 -10.89 14.15 -8.32
CA VAL A 549 -10.33 15.35 -8.94
C VAL A 549 -9.12 15.00 -9.78
N SER A 550 -9.06 15.55 -11.00
CA SER A 550 -7.89 15.40 -11.87
C SER A 550 -6.59 15.82 -11.16
N PRO A 551 -5.50 15.02 -11.20
CA PRO A 551 -4.25 15.34 -10.49
C PRO A 551 -3.66 16.72 -10.87
N LYS A 552 -3.76 17.12 -12.13
CA LYS A 552 -3.27 18.43 -12.59
C LYS A 552 -4.17 19.59 -12.13
N PHE A 553 -5.47 19.35 -11.99
CA PHE A 553 -6.38 20.34 -11.41
C PHE A 553 -6.13 20.49 -9.90
N ALA A 554 -5.97 19.35 -9.18
CA ALA A 554 -5.61 19.34 -7.77
C ALA A 554 -4.32 20.12 -7.47
N ALA A 555 -3.29 19.93 -8.30
CA ALA A 555 -2.03 20.67 -8.16
C ALA A 555 -2.21 22.18 -8.29
N ARG A 556 -3.06 22.63 -9.23
CA ARG A 556 -3.37 24.06 -9.40
C ARG A 556 -4.14 24.63 -8.21
N LEU A 557 -5.10 23.88 -7.65
CA LEU A 557 -5.85 24.31 -6.47
C LEU A 557 -4.93 24.44 -5.26
N ALA A 558 -4.15 23.39 -4.98
CA ALA A 558 -3.24 23.37 -3.85
C ALA A 558 -2.22 24.53 -3.89
N ASP A 559 -1.65 24.83 -5.06
CA ASP A 559 -0.76 25.98 -5.27
C ASP A 559 -1.46 27.31 -4.99
N GLY A 560 -2.70 27.46 -5.50
CA GLY A 560 -3.50 28.67 -5.29
C GLY A 560 -3.83 28.93 -3.82
N ASP A 561 -4.03 27.88 -3.04
CA ASP A 561 -4.41 27.98 -1.62
C ASP A 561 -3.23 28.25 -0.67
N LEU A 562 -1.97 28.07 -1.11
CA LEU A 562 -0.78 28.28 -0.26
C LEU A 562 -0.74 29.67 0.38
N LYS A 563 -1.19 30.69 -0.35
CA LYS A 563 -1.28 32.05 0.17
C LYS A 563 -2.23 32.16 1.35
N MET A 564 -3.37 31.48 1.26
CA MET A 564 -4.40 31.52 2.31
C MET A 564 -3.93 30.82 3.59
N TYR A 565 -3.24 29.67 3.46
CA TYR A 565 -2.60 29.00 4.61
C TYR A 565 -1.58 29.90 5.31
N LYS A 566 -0.74 30.60 4.54
CA LYS A 566 0.22 31.58 5.08
C LYS A 566 -0.45 32.74 5.80
N GLU A 567 -1.53 33.28 5.26
CA GLU A 567 -2.29 34.38 5.86
C GLU A 567 -2.91 33.98 7.18
N LEU A 568 -3.33 32.70 7.32
CA LEU A 568 -3.81 32.15 8.61
C LEU A 568 -2.66 31.88 9.59
N GLY A 569 -1.42 31.74 9.13
CA GLY A 569 -0.27 31.39 9.95
C GLY A 569 -0.08 29.89 10.17
N ALA A 570 -0.70 29.02 9.34
CA ALA A 570 -0.55 27.57 9.45
C ALA A 570 0.90 27.13 9.24
N ASP A 571 1.39 26.20 10.07
CA ASP A 571 2.75 25.63 9.99
C ASP A 571 2.89 24.59 8.88
N GLY A 572 1.77 24.08 8.37
CA GLY A 572 1.75 23.11 7.30
C GLY A 572 0.36 22.61 6.98
N VAL A 573 0.32 21.63 6.08
CA VAL A 573 -0.91 20.95 5.69
C VAL A 573 -0.82 19.46 6.04
N TYR A 574 -1.89 18.93 6.61
CA TYR A 574 -2.11 17.50 6.73
C TYR A 574 -2.99 17.02 5.59
N TYR A 575 -2.41 16.30 4.65
CA TYR A 575 -3.13 15.68 3.55
C TYR A 575 -3.73 14.35 4.02
N ASN A 576 -5.00 14.39 4.38
CA ASN A 576 -5.74 13.19 4.71
C ASN A 576 -6.35 12.59 3.44
N GLU A 577 -6.26 11.30 3.25
CA GLU A 577 -6.80 10.57 2.10
C GLU A 577 -6.45 11.20 0.74
N GLY A 578 -5.59 10.58 -0.02
CA GLY A 578 -5.32 10.98 -1.41
C GLY A 578 -3.87 11.37 -1.70
N ILE A 579 -3.48 12.62 -1.45
CA ILE A 579 -2.11 13.09 -1.73
C ILE A 579 -1.08 12.31 -0.89
N GLY A 580 -0.13 11.68 -1.57
CA GLY A 580 0.86 10.81 -0.92
C GLY A 580 0.38 9.38 -0.65
N GLN A 581 -0.92 9.09 -0.85
CA GLN A 581 -1.54 7.81 -0.50
C GLN A 581 -2.16 7.08 -1.70
N TYR A 582 -2.96 7.77 -2.53
CA TYR A 582 -3.62 7.19 -3.69
C TYR A 582 -3.05 7.74 -4.99
N LEU A 583 -2.65 6.84 -5.88
CA LEU A 583 -2.04 7.21 -7.15
C LEU A 583 -2.88 6.68 -8.32
N ASN A 584 -3.44 7.57 -9.12
CA ASN A 584 -4.30 7.23 -10.24
C ASN A 584 -3.83 7.91 -11.53
N SER A 585 -4.04 7.25 -12.67
CA SER A 585 -3.98 7.86 -13.99
C SER A 585 -5.25 8.69 -14.26
N ASP A 586 -5.17 9.63 -15.19
CA ASP A 586 -6.32 10.43 -15.62
C ASP A 586 -6.40 10.50 -17.14
N PHE A 587 -7.53 10.10 -17.71
CA PHE A 587 -7.80 10.19 -19.16
C PHE A 587 -8.72 11.35 -19.53
N ASN A 588 -8.85 12.34 -18.64
CA ASN A 588 -9.52 13.60 -18.95
C ASN A 588 -8.72 14.35 -20.03
N SER A 589 -9.34 14.64 -21.17
CA SER A 589 -8.65 15.28 -22.30
C SER A 589 -8.04 16.64 -21.97
N ARG A 590 -8.57 17.35 -20.97
CA ARG A 590 -8.07 18.65 -20.49
C ARG A 590 -6.86 18.51 -19.54
N TYR A 591 -6.82 17.42 -18.77
CA TYR A 591 -5.87 17.23 -17.68
C TYR A 591 -5.18 15.87 -17.72
N SER A 592 -5.15 15.24 -18.89
CA SER A 592 -4.59 13.91 -19.05
C SER A 592 -3.24 13.75 -18.30
N ALA A 593 -3.14 12.68 -17.54
CA ALA A 593 -1.95 12.34 -16.78
C ALA A 593 -1.78 10.83 -16.72
N SER A 594 -0.62 10.33 -17.13
CA SER A 594 -0.18 8.99 -16.81
C SER A 594 0.02 8.84 -15.30
N ARG A 595 0.10 7.61 -14.82
CA ARG A 595 0.38 7.34 -13.40
C ARG A 595 1.69 7.96 -12.94
N SER A 596 2.73 7.95 -13.78
CA SER A 596 4.01 8.64 -13.51
C SER A 596 3.84 10.18 -13.42
N GLU A 597 3.06 10.79 -14.32
CA GLU A 597 2.80 12.24 -14.28
C GLU A 597 1.95 12.62 -13.07
N ALA A 598 0.97 11.79 -12.68
CA ALA A 598 0.19 11.99 -11.47
C ALA A 598 1.08 11.91 -10.21
N LEU A 599 2.03 10.97 -10.16
CA LEU A 599 3.03 10.89 -9.10
C LEU A 599 3.84 12.19 -9.00
N GLN A 600 4.33 12.71 -10.13
CA GLN A 600 5.07 13.97 -10.14
C GLN A 600 4.20 15.17 -9.73
N SER A 601 2.92 15.20 -10.09
CA SER A 601 1.98 16.23 -9.64
C SER A 601 1.82 16.21 -8.11
N GLN A 602 1.64 15.04 -7.51
CA GLN A 602 1.54 14.91 -6.06
C GLN A 602 2.84 15.29 -5.34
N ARG A 603 4.00 14.85 -5.84
CA ARG A 603 5.29 15.29 -5.32
C ARG A 603 5.46 16.81 -5.39
N GLY A 604 4.99 17.43 -6.49
CA GLY A 604 4.98 18.87 -6.66
C GLY A 604 4.18 19.58 -5.57
N ILE A 605 2.97 19.10 -5.27
CA ILE A 605 2.12 19.62 -4.19
C ILE A 605 2.85 19.55 -2.85
N LEU A 606 3.36 18.36 -2.48
CA LEU A 606 4.05 18.15 -1.19
C LEU A 606 5.28 19.08 -1.06
N LYS A 607 6.09 19.16 -2.11
CA LYS A 607 7.27 20.02 -2.14
C LYS A 607 6.92 21.50 -2.00
N GLN A 608 5.96 22.01 -2.78
CA GLN A 608 5.54 23.41 -2.74
C GLN A 608 4.97 23.78 -1.36
N THR A 609 4.17 22.88 -0.76
CA THR A 609 3.66 23.07 0.60
C THR A 609 4.79 23.15 1.61
N LYS A 610 5.75 22.21 1.53
CA LYS A 610 6.93 22.21 2.41
C LYS A 610 7.75 23.47 2.32
N GLU A 611 8.00 23.94 1.09
CA GLU A 611 8.76 25.17 0.83
C GLU A 611 8.00 26.43 1.28
N ALA A 612 6.66 26.42 1.16
CA ALA A 612 5.84 27.57 1.47
C ALA A 612 5.53 27.72 2.97
N LEU A 613 5.26 26.62 3.66
CA LEU A 613 4.74 26.61 5.04
C LEU A 613 5.74 26.00 6.04
N GLY A 614 6.62 25.12 5.59
CA GLY A 614 7.61 24.45 6.44
C GLY A 614 7.23 23.03 6.85
N GLY A 615 5.94 22.67 6.87
CA GLY A 615 5.45 21.38 7.35
C GLY A 615 4.51 20.65 6.38
N VAL A 616 4.66 19.34 6.30
CA VAL A 616 3.79 18.43 5.52
C VAL A 616 3.56 17.16 6.31
N ASN A 617 2.30 16.88 6.62
CA ASN A 617 1.86 15.60 7.16
C ASN A 617 1.01 14.87 6.12
N VAL A 618 1.09 13.55 6.07
CA VAL A 618 0.25 12.74 5.18
C VAL A 618 -0.30 11.54 5.93
N GLU A 619 -1.44 11.05 5.48
CA GLU A 619 -1.96 9.80 5.97
C GLU A 619 -1.30 8.63 5.23
N ASN A 620 -0.74 7.68 6.00
CA ASN A 620 -0.32 6.36 5.49
C ASN A 620 0.52 6.43 4.18
N ALA A 621 1.63 7.14 4.20
CA ALA A 621 2.43 7.57 3.06
C ALA A 621 2.99 6.46 2.17
N ASN A 622 2.98 6.69 0.86
CA ASN A 622 3.77 5.94 -0.13
C ASN A 622 5.22 6.43 -0.20
N LEU A 623 6.13 5.57 -0.67
CA LEU A 623 7.57 5.90 -0.79
C LEU A 623 7.83 7.24 -1.49
N TYR A 624 7.11 7.54 -2.57
CA TYR A 624 7.34 8.76 -3.36
C TYR A 624 7.07 10.07 -2.61
N ALA A 625 6.42 10.00 -1.45
CA ALA A 625 6.13 11.16 -0.61
C ALA A 625 7.15 11.36 0.52
N LEU A 626 7.88 10.32 0.93
CA LEU A 626 8.65 10.29 2.19
C LEU A 626 9.74 11.36 2.31
N ASP A 627 10.34 11.80 1.21
CA ASP A 627 11.37 12.84 1.22
C ASP A 627 10.83 14.26 1.47
N GLN A 628 9.51 14.44 1.43
CA GLN A 628 8.83 15.72 1.68
C GLN A 628 8.05 15.75 3.00
N VAL A 629 7.83 14.60 3.63
CA VAL A 629 6.91 14.43 4.74
C VAL A 629 7.62 14.52 6.09
N ASP A 630 7.04 15.24 7.04
CA ASP A 630 7.51 15.35 8.44
C ASP A 630 6.88 14.31 9.35
N HIS A 631 5.64 13.95 9.05
CA HIS A 631 4.87 13.02 9.86
C HIS A 631 3.96 12.15 8.99
N ILE A 632 3.92 10.85 9.28
CA ILE A 632 2.97 9.91 8.72
C ILE A 632 1.89 9.63 9.75
N HIS A 633 0.71 10.15 9.50
CA HIS A 633 -0.43 9.91 10.36
C HIS A 633 -1.06 8.56 10.03
N ARG A 634 -1.43 7.77 11.04
CA ARG A 634 -2.11 6.47 10.92
C ARG A 634 -1.38 5.50 9.98
N LEU A 635 -0.06 5.34 10.17
CA LEU A 635 0.72 4.32 9.46
C LEU A 635 0.16 2.94 9.81
N ALA A 636 -0.10 2.12 8.78
CA ALA A 636 -0.64 0.77 8.97
C ALA A 636 0.23 -0.07 9.92
N ASP A 637 -0.40 -0.72 10.88
CA ASP A 637 0.23 -1.58 11.90
C ASP A 637 -0.30 -3.03 11.89
N THR A 638 -1.07 -3.37 10.83
CA THR A 638 -1.65 -4.69 10.58
C THR A 638 -1.37 -5.12 9.14
N TYR A 639 -1.85 -6.31 8.76
CA TYR A 639 -1.72 -6.89 7.42
C TYR A 639 -3.09 -7.33 6.87
N SER A 640 -3.15 -7.89 5.67
CA SER A 640 -4.43 -8.22 4.98
C SER A 640 -5.07 -9.55 5.39
N TYR A 641 -4.46 -10.31 6.30
CA TYR A 641 -4.97 -11.59 6.82
C TYR A 641 -5.24 -12.66 5.73
N ASP A 642 -4.46 -12.68 4.65
CA ASP A 642 -4.52 -13.76 3.67
C ASP A 642 -4.17 -15.11 4.33
N ILE A 643 -4.88 -16.17 3.95
CA ILE A 643 -4.77 -17.51 4.59
C ILE A 643 -3.36 -18.11 4.54
N PHE A 644 -2.55 -17.72 3.58
CA PHE A 644 -1.17 -18.19 3.42
C PHE A 644 -0.12 -17.25 4.03
N VAL A 645 -0.54 -16.11 4.57
CA VAL A 645 0.31 -15.17 5.30
C VAL A 645 0.21 -15.49 6.78
N ASP A 646 1.35 -15.69 7.43
CA ASP A 646 1.38 -16.30 8.75
C ASP A 646 1.33 -15.31 9.91
N GLU A 647 2.04 -14.18 9.79
CA GLU A 647 2.14 -13.21 10.89
C GLU A 647 2.50 -11.82 10.40
N PRO A 648 2.02 -10.76 11.08
CA PRO A 648 2.48 -9.40 10.86
C PRO A 648 3.89 -9.21 11.43
N ILE A 649 4.63 -8.28 10.82
CA ILE A 649 5.90 -7.77 11.34
C ILE A 649 5.93 -6.25 11.19
N PRO A 650 6.63 -5.51 12.07
CA PRO A 650 6.75 -4.06 11.99
C PRO A 650 7.80 -3.62 10.95
N PHE A 651 7.76 -4.18 9.73
CA PHE A 651 8.78 -3.94 8.74
C PHE A 651 8.84 -2.45 8.34
N ALA A 652 7.69 -1.84 8.06
CA ALA A 652 7.61 -0.42 7.73
C ALA A 652 8.11 0.46 8.88
N GLN A 653 7.75 0.12 10.11
CA GLN A 653 8.17 0.85 11.30
C GLN A 653 9.68 0.70 11.54
N ILE A 654 10.24 -0.49 11.37
CA ILE A 654 11.70 -0.69 11.46
C ILE A 654 12.43 0.16 10.41
N VAL A 655 11.90 0.27 9.20
CA VAL A 655 12.47 1.11 8.13
C VAL A 655 12.41 2.59 8.48
N LEU A 656 11.28 3.07 9.02
CA LEU A 656 10.95 4.50 9.12
C LEU A 656 11.32 5.13 10.45
N HIS A 657 11.39 4.34 11.55
CA HIS A 657 11.74 4.86 12.87
C HIS A 657 13.13 5.53 12.85
N GLY A 658 13.19 6.73 13.40
CA GLY A 658 14.39 7.56 13.35
C GLY A 658 14.59 8.34 12.03
N LEU A 659 13.69 8.20 11.03
CA LEU A 659 13.68 8.97 9.78
C LEU A 659 12.50 9.93 9.68
N VAL A 660 11.32 9.49 10.09
CA VAL A 660 10.07 10.25 10.06
C VAL A 660 9.23 9.86 11.26
N THR A 661 8.50 10.80 11.84
CA THR A 661 7.57 10.48 12.93
C THR A 661 6.32 9.80 12.36
N TYR A 662 5.73 8.89 13.12
CA TYR A 662 4.47 8.25 12.71
C TYR A 662 3.61 7.87 13.92
N THR A 663 2.31 7.78 13.68
CA THR A 663 1.31 7.29 14.63
C THR A 663 0.67 6.02 14.09
N SER A 664 0.11 5.19 14.96
CA SER A 664 -0.91 4.19 14.61
C SER A 664 -2.31 4.83 14.59
N GLU A 665 -3.37 4.05 14.75
CA GLU A 665 -4.75 4.55 14.89
C GLU A 665 -4.91 5.48 16.10
N TRP A 666 -5.92 6.35 16.07
CA TRP A 666 -6.24 7.21 17.20
C TRP A 666 -6.47 6.41 18.48
N SER A 667 -5.78 6.79 19.54
CA SER A 667 -5.81 6.08 20.82
C SER A 667 -7.21 5.95 21.41
N ASN A 668 -8.04 6.97 21.26
CA ASN A 668 -9.43 6.98 21.76
C ASN A 668 -10.43 6.25 20.83
N LEU A 669 -9.98 5.72 19.69
CA LEU A 669 -10.80 4.90 18.80
C LEU A 669 -10.34 3.45 18.70
N ARG A 670 -9.36 3.03 19.50
CA ARG A 670 -8.87 1.65 19.55
C ARG A 670 -10.00 0.69 19.89
N GLU A 671 -10.07 -0.44 19.20
CA GLU A 671 -11.05 -1.50 19.45
C GLU A 671 -10.56 -2.46 20.54
N GLN A 672 -9.34 -2.95 20.42
CA GLN A 672 -8.65 -3.77 21.44
C GLN A 672 -7.68 -2.88 22.22
N TYR A 673 -8.24 -1.99 23.02
CA TYR A 673 -7.55 -0.84 23.58
C TYR A 673 -6.15 -1.15 24.13
N ARG A 674 -6.00 -2.18 24.99
CA ARG A 674 -4.71 -2.52 25.60
C ARG A 674 -3.72 -3.11 24.62
N ASN A 675 -4.15 -4.04 23.78
CA ASN A 675 -3.29 -4.69 22.79
C ASN A 675 -2.78 -3.68 21.73
N GLU A 676 -3.62 -2.78 21.30
CA GLU A 676 -3.25 -1.75 20.32
C GLU A 676 -2.33 -0.68 20.93
N PHE A 677 -2.53 -0.34 22.21
CA PHE A 677 -1.57 0.48 22.95
C PHE A 677 -0.20 -0.19 23.02
N LEU A 678 -0.15 -1.46 23.43
CA LEU A 678 1.09 -2.23 23.50
C LEU A 678 1.75 -2.38 22.13
N ARG A 679 0.97 -2.59 21.07
CA ARG A 679 1.48 -2.63 19.69
C ARG A 679 2.08 -1.30 19.25
N SER A 680 1.48 -0.16 19.63
CA SER A 680 2.06 1.16 19.35
C SER A 680 3.42 1.32 20.04
N ILE A 681 3.57 0.84 21.28
CA ILE A 681 4.84 0.83 22.01
C ILE A 681 5.87 -0.08 21.33
N GLU A 682 5.50 -1.32 20.98
CA GLU A 682 6.36 -2.29 20.29
C GLU A 682 6.87 -1.74 18.96
N TYR A 683 5.97 -1.10 18.19
CA TYR A 683 6.25 -0.60 16.85
C TYR A 683 6.90 0.79 16.84
N GLY A 684 7.09 1.42 18.00
CA GLY A 684 7.70 2.75 18.09
C GLY A 684 6.82 3.89 17.54
N ALA A 685 5.50 3.68 17.47
CA ALA A 685 4.54 4.68 17.02
C ALA A 685 4.19 5.67 18.14
N TYR A 686 3.99 6.95 17.81
CA TYR A 686 3.65 7.99 18.77
C TYR A 686 2.14 8.08 19.04
N PRO A 687 1.71 8.65 20.19
CA PRO A 687 0.30 8.79 20.52
C PRO A 687 -0.41 9.80 19.63
N ALA A 688 -1.60 9.44 19.15
CA ALA A 688 -2.54 10.34 18.48
C ALA A 688 -3.93 10.20 19.10
N TYR A 689 -4.63 11.31 19.23
CA TYR A 689 -6.01 11.37 19.69
C TYR A 689 -6.83 12.27 18.79
N VAL A 690 -8.10 11.95 18.60
CA VAL A 690 -9.03 12.79 17.87
C VAL A 690 -10.10 13.36 18.82
N PHE A 691 -10.30 14.67 18.81
CA PHE A 691 -11.09 15.39 19.78
C PHE A 691 -12.21 16.24 19.17
N THR A 692 -13.32 16.31 19.90
CA THR A 692 -14.37 17.34 19.75
C THR A 692 -14.63 18.01 21.08
N SER A 693 -15.07 19.27 21.05
CA SER A 693 -15.64 19.96 22.21
C SER A 693 -17.12 19.60 22.39
N ALA A 694 -17.80 19.31 21.28
CA ALA A 694 -19.17 18.81 21.32
C ALA A 694 -19.19 17.39 21.90
N SER A 695 -20.20 17.09 22.71
CA SER A 695 -20.41 15.74 23.23
C SER A 695 -20.70 14.75 22.10
N SER A 696 -20.37 13.47 22.33
CA SER A 696 -20.65 12.38 21.40
C SER A 696 -22.14 12.31 21.02
N GLY A 697 -23.05 12.65 21.94
CA GLY A 697 -24.49 12.72 21.67
C GLY A 697 -24.87 13.81 20.66
N SER A 698 -24.19 14.96 20.71
CA SER A 698 -24.40 16.08 19.79
C SER A 698 -23.96 15.76 18.36
N MET A 699 -22.92 14.94 18.23
CA MET A 699 -22.34 14.50 16.96
C MET A 699 -23.11 13.32 16.34
N LYS A 700 -24.10 12.78 17.03
CA LYS A 700 -24.85 11.61 16.56
C LYS A 700 -25.49 11.83 15.19
N GLY A 701 -25.11 10.98 14.25
CA GLY A 701 -25.61 10.99 12.87
C GLY A 701 -24.75 11.75 11.89
N ALA A 702 -23.62 12.31 12.30
CA ALA A 702 -22.50 12.61 11.43
C ALA A 702 -21.67 11.32 11.30
N TYR A 703 -21.31 10.91 10.09
CA TYR A 703 -20.88 9.52 9.84
C TYR A 703 -19.48 9.36 9.31
N SER A 704 -18.75 10.42 9.07
CA SER A 704 -17.42 10.30 8.48
C SER A 704 -16.38 9.71 9.41
N ILE A 705 -16.60 9.93 10.71
CA ILE A 705 -15.81 9.35 11.79
C ILE A 705 -16.78 8.84 12.87
N TRP A 706 -16.30 7.85 13.63
CA TRP A 706 -17.05 7.30 14.77
C TRP A 706 -16.98 8.25 15.96
N TYR A 707 -17.84 9.27 15.98
CA TYR A 707 -17.86 10.33 17.01
C TYR A 707 -18.28 9.87 18.43
N TYR A 708 -18.39 8.56 18.67
CA TYR A 708 -18.84 8.01 19.95
C TYR A 708 -17.83 8.21 21.09
N SER A 709 -16.57 8.53 20.82
CA SER A 709 -15.48 8.55 21.79
C SER A 709 -14.53 9.75 21.62
N MET A 710 -15.06 10.90 21.17
CA MET A 710 -14.22 12.05 20.81
C MET A 710 -14.36 13.25 21.74
N ASP A 711 -15.28 13.24 22.71
CA ASP A 711 -15.36 14.32 23.70
C ASP A 711 -14.05 14.41 24.48
N TYR A 712 -13.31 15.52 24.30
CA TYR A 712 -11.96 15.65 24.85
C TYR A 712 -11.92 15.53 26.37
N ARG A 713 -13.00 15.93 27.06
CA ARG A 713 -13.08 15.89 28.52
C ARG A 713 -13.02 14.48 29.09
N ASP A 714 -13.49 13.49 28.31
CA ASP A 714 -13.48 12.09 28.71
C ASP A 714 -12.07 11.48 28.63
N TRP A 715 -11.14 12.17 27.94
CA TRP A 715 -9.85 11.59 27.58
C TRP A 715 -8.64 12.31 28.18
N LEU A 716 -8.76 13.50 28.78
CA LEU A 716 -7.61 14.29 29.24
C LEU A 716 -6.70 13.50 30.21
N GLU A 717 -7.28 12.88 31.24
CA GLU A 717 -6.52 12.10 32.22
C GLU A 717 -5.86 10.86 31.56
N LYS A 718 -6.61 10.14 30.74
CA LYS A 718 -6.12 8.92 30.07
C LYS A 718 -5.03 9.23 29.05
N ALA A 719 -5.19 10.29 28.28
CA ALA A 719 -4.18 10.76 27.34
C ALA A 719 -2.87 11.14 28.04
N ALA A 720 -2.97 11.81 29.19
CA ALA A 720 -1.80 12.17 30.01
C ALA A 720 -1.11 10.93 30.61
N GLU A 721 -1.89 9.96 31.09
CA GLU A 721 -1.35 8.68 31.59
C GLU A 721 -0.59 7.94 30.47
N GLU A 722 -1.21 7.77 29.30
CA GLU A 722 -0.56 7.12 28.15
C GLU A 722 0.65 7.90 27.66
N TYR A 723 0.60 9.23 27.63
CA TYR A 723 1.72 10.07 27.22
C TYR A 723 2.96 9.82 28.09
N LYS A 724 2.80 9.67 29.40
CA LYS A 724 3.88 9.28 30.31
C LYS A 724 4.46 7.92 29.95
N ARG A 725 3.60 6.96 29.65
CA ARG A 725 4.03 5.60 29.25
C ARG A 725 4.77 5.60 27.89
N PHE A 726 4.31 6.40 26.93
CA PHE A 726 5.01 6.58 25.65
C PHE A 726 6.39 7.23 25.87
N ASN A 727 6.49 8.22 26.72
CA ASN A 727 7.77 8.85 27.07
C ASN A 727 8.72 7.87 27.76
N GLU A 728 8.23 7.04 28.68
CA GLU A 728 9.02 5.96 29.29
C GLU A 728 9.63 5.02 28.25
N ALA A 729 8.81 4.58 27.28
CA ALA A 729 9.22 3.63 26.25
C ALA A 729 10.11 4.25 25.17
N LEU A 730 9.71 5.40 24.64
CA LEU A 730 10.20 5.93 23.36
C LEU A 730 10.95 7.25 23.47
N GLY A 731 10.85 7.98 24.58
CA GLY A 731 11.43 9.31 24.73
C GLY A 731 12.94 9.35 24.42
N ALA A 732 13.69 8.36 24.86
CA ALA A 732 15.13 8.29 24.65
C ALA A 732 15.56 7.74 23.27
N VAL A 733 14.64 7.27 22.46
CA VAL A 733 14.93 6.57 21.19
C VAL A 733 14.31 7.20 19.96
N GLN A 734 13.77 8.40 20.06
CA GLN A 734 13.08 9.08 18.95
C GLN A 734 13.94 9.20 17.67
N ASP A 735 15.25 9.42 17.82
CA ASP A 735 16.24 9.54 16.73
C ASP A 735 17.08 8.27 16.53
N LYS A 736 16.74 7.18 17.21
CA LYS A 736 17.45 5.91 17.12
C LYS A 736 16.74 4.97 16.15
N PHE A 737 17.51 4.28 15.34
CA PHE A 737 16.95 3.28 14.46
C PHE A 737 16.56 2.01 15.25
N ILE A 738 15.46 1.37 14.86
CA ILE A 738 15.18 0.01 15.29
C ILE A 738 16.19 -0.91 14.59
N THR A 739 16.94 -1.68 15.38
CA THR A 739 18.02 -2.57 14.92
C THR A 739 17.69 -4.04 15.01
N GLY A 740 16.64 -4.39 15.77
CA GLY A 740 16.18 -5.77 15.93
C GLY A 740 14.74 -5.81 16.38
N HIS A 741 14.06 -6.88 15.98
CA HIS A 741 12.71 -7.21 16.44
C HIS A 741 12.53 -8.72 16.40
N ARG A 742 12.08 -9.32 17.51
CA ARG A 742 11.91 -10.76 17.61
C ARG A 742 10.94 -11.18 18.72
N ALA A 743 10.36 -12.36 18.57
CA ALA A 743 9.62 -12.99 19.66
C ALA A 743 10.61 -13.63 20.67
N LEU A 744 10.43 -13.34 21.97
CA LEU A 744 11.12 -14.02 23.07
C LEU A 744 10.35 -15.27 23.52
N ALA A 745 9.03 -15.23 23.43
CA ALA A 745 8.08 -16.28 23.69
C ALA A 745 6.78 -16.02 22.92
N PRO A 746 5.81 -16.93 22.88
CA PRO A 746 4.50 -16.65 22.33
C PRO A 746 3.89 -15.39 22.96
N ASN A 747 3.52 -14.42 22.12
CA ASN A 747 2.97 -13.11 22.50
C ASN A 747 3.89 -12.25 23.40
N VAL A 748 5.21 -12.48 23.37
CA VAL A 748 6.21 -11.62 24.05
C VAL A 748 7.23 -11.16 23.02
N MET A 749 7.24 -9.85 22.73
CA MET A 749 8.03 -9.28 21.65
C MET A 749 9.11 -8.35 22.18
N GLU A 750 10.28 -8.41 21.57
CA GLU A 750 11.44 -7.54 21.85
C GLU A 750 11.69 -6.62 20.65
N THR A 751 11.79 -5.33 20.91
CA THR A 751 12.22 -4.30 19.94
C THR A 751 13.50 -3.65 20.44
N ALA A 752 14.60 -3.81 19.70
CA ALA A 752 15.92 -3.25 20.05
C ALA A 752 16.22 -2.00 19.21
N TYR A 753 16.79 -0.99 19.87
CA TYR A 753 17.17 0.28 19.27
C TYR A 753 18.67 0.49 19.28
N GLU A 754 19.17 1.36 18.40
CA GLU A 754 20.55 1.86 18.46
C GLU A 754 20.86 2.46 19.83
N GLY A 755 22.08 2.24 20.33
CA GLY A 755 22.46 2.69 21.66
C GLY A 755 22.10 1.71 22.78
N GLY A 756 21.48 0.56 22.44
CA GLY A 756 21.29 -0.56 23.36
C GLY A 756 20.06 -0.46 24.24
N GLN A 757 19.12 0.44 23.98
CA GLN A 757 17.80 0.37 24.62
C GLN A 757 16.98 -0.72 23.95
N THR A 758 16.22 -1.46 24.75
CA THR A 758 15.32 -2.51 24.31
C THR A 758 13.97 -2.33 25.00
N VAL A 759 12.89 -2.45 24.25
CA VAL A 759 11.52 -2.48 24.77
C VAL A 759 11.00 -3.91 24.62
N ILE A 760 10.46 -4.48 25.69
CA ILE A 760 9.88 -5.82 25.69
C ILE A 760 8.42 -5.70 26.08
N VAL A 761 7.54 -6.18 25.19
CA VAL A 761 6.09 -6.13 25.33
C VAL A 761 5.55 -7.53 25.59
N ASN A 762 4.67 -7.68 26.58
CA ASN A 762 3.98 -8.92 26.90
C ASN A 762 2.47 -8.76 26.68
N TYR A 763 1.94 -9.44 25.68
CA TYR A 763 0.50 -9.44 25.35
C TYR A 763 -0.30 -10.50 26.14
N ASN A 764 0.37 -11.36 26.91
CA ASN A 764 -0.30 -12.40 27.69
C ASN A 764 -0.96 -11.82 28.95
N GLU A 765 -1.98 -12.49 29.44
CA GLU A 765 -2.65 -12.21 30.71
C GLU A 765 -1.84 -12.66 31.93
N GLN A 766 -0.63 -13.18 31.73
CA GLN A 766 0.27 -13.67 32.77
C GLN A 766 1.64 -13.02 32.61
N ASP A 767 2.34 -12.82 33.72
CA ASP A 767 3.70 -12.33 33.73
C ASP A 767 4.61 -13.26 32.91
N TYR A 768 5.48 -12.69 32.10
CA TYR A 768 6.58 -13.42 31.48
C TYR A 768 7.85 -13.29 32.30
N SER A 769 8.60 -14.38 32.43
CA SER A 769 9.94 -14.37 33.00
C SER A 769 10.80 -15.49 32.41
N ASP A 770 12.01 -15.15 31.99
CA ASP A 770 13.03 -16.10 31.51
C ASP A 770 14.24 -16.20 32.44
N GLY A 771 14.15 -15.68 33.66
CA GLY A 771 15.25 -15.61 34.63
C GLY A 771 16.18 -14.40 34.44
N ARG A 772 16.13 -13.71 33.30
CA ARG A 772 16.89 -12.49 33.02
C ARG A 772 16.03 -11.25 33.16
N VAL A 773 14.80 -11.32 32.68
CA VAL A 773 13.81 -10.24 32.72
C VAL A 773 12.46 -10.76 33.22
N ARG A 774 11.68 -9.87 33.82
CA ARG A 774 10.27 -10.10 34.14
C ARG A 774 9.46 -9.00 33.50
N VAL A 775 8.49 -9.36 32.68
CA VAL A 775 7.57 -8.44 32.02
C VAL A 775 6.16 -8.71 32.55
N PRO A 776 5.50 -7.74 33.18
CA PRO A 776 4.16 -7.93 33.72
C PRO A 776 3.15 -8.32 32.63
N ALA A 777 2.06 -8.95 33.04
CA ALA A 777 0.93 -9.28 32.18
C ALA A 777 0.36 -8.02 31.54
N GLN A 778 0.06 -8.08 30.23
CA GLN A 778 -0.53 -6.99 29.47
C GLN A 778 0.22 -5.65 29.64
N ASP A 779 1.57 -5.72 29.66
CA ASP A 779 2.42 -4.54 29.88
C ASP A 779 3.77 -4.64 29.16
N PHE A 780 4.63 -3.67 29.36
CA PHE A 780 5.96 -3.62 28.81
C PHE A 780 7.01 -3.19 29.84
N ILE A 781 8.27 -3.48 29.53
CA ILE A 781 9.43 -2.95 30.24
C ILE A 781 10.44 -2.33 29.28
N VAL A 782 11.25 -1.43 29.81
CA VAL A 782 12.38 -0.83 29.09
C VAL A 782 13.68 -1.31 29.74
N VAL A 783 14.54 -1.94 28.94
CA VAL A 783 15.86 -2.43 29.35
C VAL A 783 16.93 -1.53 28.74
N LYS A 784 17.77 -0.92 29.58
CA LYS A 784 18.90 -0.08 29.13
C LYS A 784 20.19 -0.90 29.10
N GLY A 785 21.00 -0.74 28.04
CA GLY A 785 22.28 -1.45 27.88
C GLY A 785 22.17 -2.81 27.18
N GLY A 786 21.02 -3.13 26.62
CA GLY A 786 20.75 -4.39 25.92
C GLY A 786 20.64 -5.60 26.85
N LEU A 787 19.92 -6.61 26.42
CA LEU A 787 19.99 -7.94 27.05
C LEU A 787 21.37 -8.52 26.70
N LYS A 788 22.19 -8.81 27.70
CA LYS A 788 23.42 -9.61 27.46
C LYS A 788 22.99 -10.99 26.95
N PRO A 789 23.63 -11.51 25.90
CA PRO A 789 23.28 -12.81 25.29
C PRO A 789 23.34 -13.98 26.29
#